data_83069946b02aa9da781de6f72a5c4e30
#
_entry.id   83069946b02aa9da781de6f72a5c4e30
#
_cell.length_a   1.000
_cell.length_b   1.000
_cell.length_c   1.000
_cell.angle_alpha   90.00
_cell.angle_beta   90.00
_cell.angle_gamma   90.00
#
_symmetry.space_group_name_H-M   'P 1'
#
loop_
_entity.id
_entity.type
_entity.pdbx_description
1 polymer ?
#
loop_
_entity_poly.entity_id
_entity_poly.type
_entity_poly.pdbx_seq_one_letter_code
_entity_poly.pdbx_strand_id
1 'polypeptide(L)'
;MKPKYPRGSEWRKWDLHVHTPHTKLDNRYVVSADIDIWDEFCEKIERSDVDVIGITDYFSTDNYSTFLKHYQKKYPDSKKVFFLNIEVRLNESVNKALEEVNVHLLFNHCPLENVDKFLSKLNVVKTGIDERPITCSDLNTEADFKAASVTRQSIDEAFTETFGKKAIRQDHFLILTAANNDGIRPERGKQRKEAITDEIDKFSDGFFGGIQNQEYFLNIHRLEDEEQLIVKKPIVSGSDAHSFDELEKYLGKRVVEKDGEGKEIITKDITWIKADPTFEGLKQIFYEPEPCERVWIGPIEPDQKDGYRVIRKIKFNNTNDFPEEIEFNKNLCSIIGSRSSGKSALLAYIAHSIDKELTEKMIEGPGEGENYHWDKMDLEYSVEWDNGQSNNESPGKIVYIPQNYLFEKSKDPDEIKDKIAPVLFKVLPDFETRYTQTESNINTHNQQISEYVDEWFSLSDTIQSLDNTLKDLGDKKAVEKGKEELNSKIVKLKEENELSENDIKNCKKITADISAHKSRIKQIDTELLQISDVSTETTFFKTLKIMTSPALENLPRKLQNGIRQDLIKKELEIIAEANKQVVSYKESIKKEKTETEEKILKIKKDNSDLIEKYQKNTELEDLVHKINEHIATIKTIDDTVTEKKNIQSKLNEYEKSTKSEIDQRKSLLEQLTTNINNADQNSLKGIKFGIEYGYHESLEIVTQKINTRDKSEFIEKGSLKIKDIRENPVKFLSAIYSGKQKVNAGNDKKEVAKEILSLTEKILFTAEMEGDKIGGFSEPTMTPGKRALFALRLVLDESDDTWPLLIDQPEDDLDSRSVYTEIVPFLKEKKKERQIILVSHNANLVIGADSEQIIVANRNGDDRKNKDGKQFNYLTGSIEYTKEKVKDCEDTLDAQGIREHACEILDGGKTAFENRERKYGFKS
;
A
#
# COMPACT_ATOMS: atom_id res chain seq x y z
N MET A 1 21.32 26.67 -28.80
CA MET A 1 21.68 25.25 -29.03
C MET A 1 20.86 24.41 -28.07
N LYS A 2 20.21 23.36 -28.54
CA LYS A 2 19.52 22.40 -27.64
C LYS A 2 20.56 21.73 -26.75
N PRO A 3 20.22 21.34 -25.51
CA PRO A 3 21.10 20.55 -24.67
C PRO A 3 21.57 19.29 -25.41
N LYS A 4 22.82 18.91 -25.24
CA LYS A 4 23.39 17.70 -25.85
C LYS A 4 22.75 16.42 -25.28
N TYR A 5 22.25 16.50 -24.04
CA TYR A 5 21.67 15.39 -23.27
C TYR A 5 20.23 15.73 -22.83
N PRO A 6 19.23 15.59 -23.74
CA PRO A 6 17.87 16.05 -23.47
C PRO A 6 17.15 15.22 -22.38
N ARG A 7 17.58 13.97 -22.14
CA ARG A 7 17.04 13.13 -21.07
C ARG A 7 17.65 13.42 -19.70
N GLY A 8 18.61 14.35 -19.62
CA GLY A 8 19.29 14.73 -18.39
C GLY A 8 20.28 13.68 -17.89
N SER A 9 20.40 13.61 -16.57
CA SER A 9 21.38 12.75 -15.90
C SER A 9 21.00 11.28 -16.00
N GLU A 10 21.82 10.49 -16.69
CA GLU A 10 21.67 9.04 -16.82
C GLU A 10 22.90 8.34 -16.25
N TRP A 11 22.74 7.11 -15.79
CA TRP A 11 23.87 6.31 -15.35
C TRP A 11 24.80 5.99 -16.51
N ARG A 12 26.10 6.28 -16.33
CA ARG A 12 27.15 6.00 -17.29
C ARG A 12 28.34 5.43 -16.57
N LYS A 13 29.15 4.63 -17.29
CA LYS A 13 30.45 4.14 -16.79
C LYS A 13 31.48 5.23 -16.89
N TRP A 14 32.16 5.50 -15.79
CA TRP A 14 33.25 6.44 -15.70
C TRP A 14 34.50 5.74 -15.18
N ASP A 15 35.63 6.03 -15.77
CA ASP A 15 36.95 5.61 -15.29
C ASP A 15 37.89 6.81 -15.32
N LEU A 16 38.08 7.42 -14.16
CA LEU A 16 38.77 8.70 -14.06
C LEU A 16 40.30 8.56 -13.88
N HIS A 17 40.86 7.32 -13.98
CA HIS A 17 42.26 7.06 -13.73
C HIS A 17 42.81 6.04 -14.73
N VAL A 18 43.27 6.52 -15.88
CA VAL A 18 43.89 5.71 -16.96
C VAL A 18 45.16 6.36 -17.43
N HIS A 19 46.32 5.70 -17.25
CA HIS A 19 47.60 6.18 -17.74
C HIS A 19 47.74 5.98 -19.24
N THR A 20 48.44 6.88 -19.89
CA THR A 20 48.71 6.82 -21.34
C THR A 20 49.98 6.04 -21.69
N PRO A 21 50.12 5.55 -22.91
CA PRO A 21 51.44 5.23 -23.44
C PRO A 21 52.40 6.42 -23.26
N HIS A 22 53.65 6.12 -22.91
CA HIS A 22 54.66 7.12 -22.56
C HIS A 22 54.40 7.92 -21.27
N THR A 23 53.52 7.45 -20.39
CA THR A 23 53.37 8.01 -19.03
C THR A 23 54.74 8.18 -18.37
N LYS A 24 54.88 9.26 -17.62
CA LYS A 24 56.19 9.67 -17.07
C LYS A 24 56.79 8.67 -16.06
N LEU A 25 55.89 7.87 -15.40
CA LEU A 25 56.31 6.81 -14.48
C LEU A 25 55.60 5.50 -14.83
N ASP A 26 56.23 4.38 -14.54
CA ASP A 26 55.73 3.01 -14.65
C ASP A 26 55.11 2.64 -16.02
N ASN A 27 55.67 3.18 -17.10
CA ASN A 27 55.20 2.88 -18.45
C ASN A 27 55.51 1.44 -18.86
N ARG A 28 54.49 0.63 -19.02
CA ARG A 28 54.56 -0.79 -19.44
C ARG A 28 53.83 -1.05 -20.75
N TYR A 29 53.40 -0.01 -21.47
CA TYR A 29 52.77 -0.13 -22.78
C TYR A 29 53.83 -0.54 -23.85
N VAL A 30 53.55 -1.65 -24.53
CA VAL A 30 54.44 -2.20 -25.57
C VAL A 30 53.61 -2.66 -26.76
N VAL A 31 54.08 -2.34 -27.96
CA VAL A 31 53.47 -2.83 -29.20
C VAL A 31 54.56 -3.41 -30.09
N SER A 32 54.22 -4.21 -31.11
CA SER A 32 55.14 -4.63 -32.16
C SER A 32 55.57 -3.43 -33.02
N ALA A 33 56.75 -3.52 -33.61
CA ALA A 33 57.47 -2.41 -34.33
C ALA A 33 56.62 -1.77 -35.47
N ASP A 34 55.63 -2.47 -35.97
CA ASP A 34 54.78 -2.08 -37.11
C ASP A 34 53.46 -1.43 -36.68
N ILE A 35 53.17 -1.33 -35.36
CA ILE A 35 51.97 -0.77 -34.82
C ILE A 35 52.28 0.57 -34.14
N ASP A 36 51.50 1.60 -34.45
CA ASP A 36 51.51 2.86 -33.70
C ASP A 36 50.88 2.68 -32.34
N ILE A 37 51.61 2.96 -31.28
CA ILE A 37 51.18 2.74 -29.91
C ILE A 37 49.96 3.60 -29.53
N TRP A 38 49.91 4.82 -30.10
CA TRP A 38 48.74 5.70 -29.86
C TRP A 38 47.52 5.23 -30.61
N ASP A 39 47.66 4.69 -31.80
CA ASP A 39 46.57 4.10 -32.56
C ASP A 39 45.97 2.89 -31.86
N GLU A 40 46.80 2.00 -31.29
CA GLU A 40 46.35 0.86 -30.49
C GLU A 40 45.65 1.32 -29.21
N PHE A 41 46.23 2.30 -28.53
CA PHE A 41 45.62 2.85 -27.31
C PHE A 41 44.25 3.48 -27.61
N CYS A 42 44.14 4.33 -28.63
CA CYS A 42 42.89 4.95 -29.04
C CYS A 42 41.83 3.91 -29.42
N GLU A 43 42.23 2.80 -30.08
CA GLU A 43 41.32 1.74 -30.47
C GLU A 43 40.74 0.99 -29.24
N LYS A 44 41.57 0.66 -28.25
CA LYS A 44 41.10 0.02 -27.01
C LYS A 44 40.19 0.94 -26.17
N ILE A 45 40.52 2.22 -26.14
CA ILE A 45 39.66 3.23 -25.49
C ILE A 45 38.29 3.30 -26.18
N GLU A 46 38.25 3.41 -27.52
CA GLU A 46 36.97 3.52 -28.25
C GLU A 46 36.10 2.26 -28.11
N ARG A 47 36.73 1.05 -28.15
CA ARG A 47 36.01 -0.23 -27.97
C ARG A 47 35.49 -0.47 -26.58
N SER A 48 35.99 0.26 -25.56
CA SER A 48 35.50 0.14 -24.20
C SER A 48 34.04 0.64 -24.10
N ASP A 49 33.29 0.15 -23.14
CA ASP A 49 31.92 0.62 -22.83
C ASP A 49 31.89 1.76 -21.76
N VAL A 50 33.05 2.39 -21.54
CA VAL A 50 33.21 3.53 -20.64
C VAL A 50 32.94 4.81 -21.42
N ASP A 51 32.01 5.65 -20.91
CA ASP A 51 31.62 6.89 -21.57
C ASP A 51 32.56 8.05 -21.25
N VAL A 52 33.11 8.08 -20.04
CA VAL A 52 33.98 9.18 -19.56
C VAL A 52 35.27 8.63 -18.98
N ILE A 53 36.37 9.15 -19.44
CA ILE A 53 37.71 8.67 -19.06
C ILE A 53 38.58 9.83 -18.59
N GLY A 54 39.17 9.69 -17.41
CA GLY A 54 40.24 10.56 -16.93
C GLY A 54 41.59 10.07 -17.45
N ILE A 55 42.14 10.78 -18.42
CA ILE A 55 43.45 10.50 -18.99
C ILE A 55 44.51 11.07 -18.05
N THR A 56 45.28 10.18 -17.46
CA THR A 56 46.20 10.46 -16.35
C THR A 56 47.64 10.50 -16.81
N ASP A 57 48.37 11.47 -16.31
CA ASP A 57 49.85 11.45 -16.35
C ASP A 57 50.44 12.13 -15.11
N TYR A 58 51.72 11.88 -14.83
CA TYR A 58 52.41 12.42 -13.67
C TYR A 58 52.95 13.82 -13.96
N PHE A 59 52.51 14.83 -13.23
CA PHE A 59 53.00 16.21 -13.24
C PHE A 59 53.04 16.91 -14.62
N SER A 60 52.37 16.37 -15.65
CA SER A 60 52.50 16.80 -17.05
C SER A 60 51.19 16.71 -17.83
N THR A 61 51.08 17.53 -18.87
CA THR A 61 49.98 17.55 -19.87
C THR A 61 50.37 16.94 -21.21
N ASP A 62 51.65 16.62 -21.44
CA ASP A 62 52.20 16.29 -22.76
C ASP A 62 51.47 15.11 -23.44
N ASN A 63 51.27 14.03 -22.70
CA ASN A 63 50.66 12.84 -23.25
C ASN A 63 49.16 12.98 -23.47
N TYR A 64 48.47 13.77 -22.64
CA TYR A 64 47.07 14.10 -22.87
C TYR A 64 46.85 14.85 -24.18
N SER A 65 47.71 15.86 -24.46
CA SER A 65 47.66 16.60 -25.73
C SER A 65 47.89 15.68 -26.92
N THR A 66 48.87 14.76 -26.82
CA THR A 66 49.19 13.80 -27.86
C THR A 66 48.04 12.83 -28.11
N PHE A 67 47.51 12.26 -27.03
CA PHE A 67 46.31 11.39 -27.08
C PHE A 67 45.14 12.05 -27.79
N LEU A 68 44.77 13.26 -27.39
CA LEU A 68 43.61 13.93 -27.98
C LEU A 68 43.76 14.16 -29.48
N LYS A 69 44.97 14.52 -29.96
CA LYS A 69 45.23 14.72 -31.40
C LYS A 69 45.06 13.41 -32.18
N HIS A 70 45.59 12.31 -31.66
CA HIS A 70 45.44 10.98 -32.29
C HIS A 70 44.00 10.52 -32.28
N TYR A 71 43.34 10.65 -31.11
CA TYR A 71 41.97 10.17 -30.92
C TYR A 71 40.97 10.94 -31.80
N GLN A 72 41.01 12.27 -31.81
CA GLN A 72 40.12 13.09 -32.62
C GLN A 72 40.30 12.88 -34.11
N LYS A 73 41.53 12.63 -34.55
CA LYS A 73 41.83 12.28 -35.95
C LYS A 73 41.25 10.92 -36.35
N LYS A 74 41.32 9.92 -35.45
CA LYS A 74 40.89 8.54 -35.71
C LYS A 74 39.37 8.35 -35.51
N TYR A 75 38.80 9.03 -34.55
CA TYR A 75 37.38 8.91 -34.11
C TYR A 75 36.70 10.26 -33.98
N PRO A 76 36.50 11.02 -35.08
CA PRO A 76 35.95 12.39 -35.04
C PRO A 76 34.50 12.42 -34.55
N ASP A 77 33.75 11.33 -34.73
CA ASP A 77 32.31 11.22 -34.34
C ASP A 77 32.07 10.52 -33.00
N SER A 78 33.14 10.20 -32.27
CA SER A 78 33.03 9.56 -30.96
C SER A 78 32.28 10.45 -29.95
N LYS A 79 31.47 9.81 -29.12
CA LYS A 79 30.74 10.48 -28.05
C LYS A 79 31.43 10.45 -26.69
N LYS A 80 32.58 9.75 -26.60
CA LYS A 80 33.36 9.66 -25.36
C LYS A 80 33.89 11.02 -24.93
N VAL A 81 33.98 11.20 -23.62
CA VAL A 81 34.44 12.45 -23.00
C VAL A 81 35.74 12.17 -22.22
N PHE A 82 36.68 13.03 -22.34
CA PHE A 82 37.99 12.89 -21.71
C PHE A 82 38.28 14.07 -20.80
N PHE A 83 38.61 13.77 -19.53
CA PHE A 83 39.15 14.75 -18.61
C PHE A 83 40.66 14.61 -18.49
N LEU A 84 41.35 15.73 -18.36
CA LEU A 84 42.76 15.75 -17.99
C LEU A 84 42.89 15.46 -16.49
N ASN A 85 43.59 14.40 -16.13
CA ASN A 85 43.90 14.03 -14.74
C ASN A 85 45.41 14.13 -14.55
N ILE A 86 45.86 15.01 -13.66
CA ILE A 86 47.27 15.14 -13.32
C ILE A 86 47.50 14.53 -11.95
N GLU A 87 48.26 13.44 -11.92
CA GLU A 87 48.66 12.79 -10.70
C GLU A 87 49.88 13.43 -10.12
N VAL A 88 49.82 13.88 -8.87
CA VAL A 88 50.92 14.46 -8.11
C VAL A 88 51.02 13.74 -6.76
N ARG A 89 52.19 13.81 -6.15
CA ARG A 89 52.46 13.20 -4.87
C ARG A 89 52.65 14.29 -3.81
N LEU A 90 51.97 14.18 -2.67
CA LEU A 90 52.12 15.11 -1.56
C LEU A 90 53.40 14.80 -0.76
N ASN A 91 54.15 15.84 -0.42
CA ASN A 91 55.34 15.74 0.47
C ASN A 91 54.90 15.61 1.95
N GLU A 92 53.87 14.82 2.20
CA GLU A 92 53.33 14.58 3.55
C GLU A 92 53.19 13.09 3.78
N SER A 93 53.85 12.58 4.79
CA SER A 93 53.84 11.17 5.13
C SER A 93 52.73 10.86 6.11
N VAL A 94 51.82 9.96 5.75
CA VAL A 94 50.63 9.59 6.55
C VAL A 94 50.91 8.54 7.62
N ASN A 95 52.08 7.90 7.61
CA ASN A 95 52.50 6.88 8.58
C ASN A 95 53.98 6.89 8.89
N LYS A 96 54.42 5.99 9.76
CA LYS A 96 55.83 5.83 10.14
C LYS A 96 56.71 5.23 9.02
N ALA A 97 56.13 4.61 8.04
CA ALA A 97 56.84 4.06 6.89
C ALA A 97 57.23 5.13 5.85
N LEU A 98 56.86 6.37 6.10
CA LEU A 98 57.07 7.53 5.23
C LEU A 98 56.43 7.39 3.85
N GLU A 99 55.27 6.67 3.79
CA GLU A 99 54.49 6.59 2.57
C GLU A 99 53.89 7.96 2.24
N GLU A 100 54.10 8.42 1.03
CA GLU A 100 53.56 9.66 0.46
C GLU A 100 52.15 9.39 -0.05
N VAL A 101 51.36 10.47 -0.31
CA VAL A 101 49.96 10.36 -0.74
C VAL A 101 49.83 10.84 -2.18
N ASN A 102 49.26 10.00 -3.03
CA ASN A 102 48.91 10.38 -4.39
C ASN A 102 47.61 11.18 -4.42
N VAL A 103 47.67 12.27 -5.16
CA VAL A 103 46.53 13.21 -5.33
C VAL A 103 46.37 13.49 -6.82
N HIS A 104 45.13 13.43 -7.26
CA HIS A 104 44.75 13.67 -8.65
C HIS A 104 44.09 15.03 -8.78
N LEU A 105 44.59 15.84 -9.66
CA LEU A 105 44.04 17.13 -10.07
C LEU A 105 43.28 16.92 -11.37
N LEU A 106 41.96 16.78 -11.24
CA LEU A 106 41.06 16.51 -12.38
C LEU A 106 40.54 17.83 -12.94
N PHE A 107 41.07 18.24 -14.10
CA PHE A 107 40.78 19.56 -14.67
C PHE A 107 39.47 19.59 -15.45
N ASN A 108 38.74 20.71 -15.33
CA ASN A 108 37.68 21.09 -16.24
C ASN A 108 38.23 21.32 -17.65
N HIS A 109 37.39 21.23 -18.67
CA HIS A 109 37.73 21.57 -20.04
C HIS A 109 38.14 23.03 -20.14
N CYS A 110 39.42 23.29 -19.95
CA CYS A 110 40.00 24.61 -20.13
C CYS A 110 41.12 24.52 -21.19
N PRO A 111 41.52 25.64 -21.78
CA PRO A 111 42.69 25.64 -22.64
C PRO A 111 43.94 25.08 -21.93
N LEU A 112 44.63 24.12 -22.56
CA LEU A 112 45.79 23.46 -21.95
C LEU A 112 46.87 24.47 -21.54
N GLU A 113 46.99 25.60 -22.24
CA GLU A 113 47.89 26.71 -21.87
C GLU A 113 47.67 27.22 -20.43
N ASN A 114 46.45 27.18 -19.93
CA ASN A 114 46.16 27.55 -18.55
C ASN A 114 46.65 26.50 -17.55
N VAL A 115 46.56 25.22 -17.92
CA VAL A 115 47.07 24.12 -17.10
C VAL A 115 48.59 24.09 -17.11
N ASP A 116 49.20 24.30 -18.28
CA ASP A 116 50.67 24.43 -18.41
C ASP A 116 51.19 25.63 -17.59
N LYS A 117 50.47 26.75 -17.62
CA LYS A 117 50.75 27.89 -16.78
C LYS A 117 50.65 27.58 -15.28
N PHE A 118 49.65 26.78 -14.88
CA PHE A 118 49.51 26.31 -13.49
C PHE A 118 50.70 25.43 -13.11
N LEU A 119 51.08 24.44 -13.93
CA LEU A 119 52.21 23.57 -13.69
C LEU A 119 53.53 24.33 -13.62
N SER A 120 53.71 25.40 -14.43
CA SER A 120 54.89 26.25 -14.40
C SER A 120 55.04 27.09 -13.12
N LYS A 121 53.95 27.13 -12.29
CA LYS A 121 53.93 27.80 -10.99
C LYS A 121 53.85 26.85 -9.81
N LEU A 122 53.56 25.59 -10.09
CA LEU A 122 53.45 24.56 -9.05
C LEU A 122 54.86 24.13 -8.61
N ASN A 123 55.26 24.64 -7.45
CA ASN A 123 56.55 24.34 -6.84
C ASN A 123 56.61 22.88 -6.40
N VAL A 124 57.75 22.21 -6.76
CA VAL A 124 58.05 20.83 -6.41
C VAL A 124 59.07 20.82 -5.31
N VAL A 125 58.82 20.04 -4.26
CA VAL A 125 59.83 19.70 -3.24
C VAL A 125 60.69 18.56 -3.79
N LYS A 126 61.94 18.79 -3.98
CA LYS A 126 62.88 17.79 -4.49
C LYS A 126 63.93 17.51 -3.42
N THR A 127 64.13 16.25 -3.07
CA THR A 127 65.26 15.83 -2.24
C THR A 127 66.55 15.85 -3.06
N GLY A 128 67.21 16.98 -3.09
CA GLY A 128 68.48 17.16 -3.81
C GLY A 128 69.17 18.49 -3.51
N ILE A 129 70.37 18.63 -3.90
CA ILE A 129 71.36 19.65 -3.47
C ILE A 129 71.13 21.07 -4.07
N ASP A 130 70.06 21.29 -4.88
CA ASP A 130 69.81 22.60 -5.49
C ASP A 130 68.84 23.43 -4.72
N GLU A 131 69.26 24.57 -4.19
CA GLU A 131 68.46 25.54 -3.41
C GLU A 131 67.48 26.38 -4.26
N ARG A 132 67.27 26.10 -5.53
CA ARG A 132 66.32 26.87 -6.38
C ARG A 132 64.94 26.26 -6.35
N PRO A 133 63.90 27.08 -6.30
CA PRO A 133 62.56 26.59 -6.50
C PRO A 133 62.46 25.91 -7.87
N ILE A 134 62.09 24.65 -7.92
CA ILE A 134 61.81 23.86 -9.12
C ILE A 134 60.32 23.75 -9.27
N THR A 135 59.80 23.92 -10.48
CA THR A 135 58.38 23.73 -10.77
C THR A 135 58.15 22.43 -11.53
N CYS A 136 56.87 22.04 -11.68
CA CYS A 136 56.54 20.82 -12.48
C CYS A 136 57.04 20.91 -13.90
N SER A 137 57.14 22.11 -14.51
CA SER A 137 57.64 22.30 -15.86
C SER A 137 59.16 22.09 -15.99
N ASP A 138 59.88 22.01 -14.88
CA ASP A 138 61.36 21.76 -14.89
C ASP A 138 61.70 20.27 -14.82
N LEU A 139 60.71 19.37 -14.63
CA LEU A 139 60.89 17.93 -14.55
C LEU A 139 61.12 17.36 -15.98
N ASN A 140 62.27 16.69 -16.18
CA ASN A 140 62.60 16.22 -17.53
C ASN A 140 62.96 14.71 -17.60
N THR A 141 63.38 14.13 -16.49
CA THR A 141 63.78 12.73 -16.45
C THR A 141 62.91 11.91 -15.58
N GLU A 142 62.83 10.61 -15.81
CA GLU A 142 62.09 9.69 -14.93
C GLU A 142 62.54 9.78 -13.46
N ALA A 143 63.83 10.03 -13.24
CA ALA A 143 64.37 10.24 -11.90
C ALA A 143 63.83 11.53 -11.26
N ASP A 144 63.63 12.60 -12.07
CA ASP A 144 62.99 13.82 -11.58
C ASP A 144 61.55 13.60 -11.18
N PHE A 145 60.77 12.90 -11.97
CA PHE A 145 59.39 12.58 -11.66
C PHE A 145 59.27 11.63 -10.44
N LYS A 146 60.19 10.66 -10.27
CA LYS A 146 60.23 9.79 -9.09
C LYS A 146 60.52 10.55 -7.80
N ALA A 147 61.38 11.57 -7.88
CA ALA A 147 61.77 12.36 -6.71
C ALA A 147 60.88 13.57 -6.43
N ALA A 148 59.91 13.86 -7.34
CA ALA A 148 59.03 15.02 -7.25
C ALA A 148 57.91 14.79 -6.26
N SER A 149 57.66 15.75 -5.37
CA SER A 149 56.47 15.87 -4.56
C SER A 149 56.07 17.35 -4.44
N VAL A 150 54.80 17.61 -4.10
CA VAL A 150 54.25 18.94 -3.94
C VAL A 150 53.64 19.11 -2.54
N THR A 151 53.42 20.34 -2.11
CA THR A 151 52.70 20.62 -0.88
C THR A 151 51.28 21.10 -1.19
N ARG A 152 50.32 20.90 -0.28
CA ARG A 152 48.99 21.46 -0.40
C ARG A 152 49.05 22.98 -0.62
N GLN A 153 49.92 23.67 0.14
CA GLN A 153 50.15 25.11 -0.01
C GLN A 153 50.64 25.48 -1.43
N SER A 154 51.57 24.71 -2.00
CA SER A 154 52.07 25.03 -3.38
C SER A 154 50.98 24.86 -4.44
N ILE A 155 50.01 23.93 -4.25
CA ILE A 155 48.86 23.78 -5.12
C ILE A 155 47.96 25.02 -5.03
N ASP A 156 47.65 25.49 -3.83
CA ASP A 156 46.83 26.68 -3.61
C ASP A 156 47.48 27.96 -4.10
N GLU A 157 48.81 28.10 -3.93
CA GLU A 157 49.58 29.24 -4.45
C GLU A 157 49.59 29.25 -5.98
N ALA A 158 49.90 28.12 -6.63
CA ALA A 158 49.86 27.97 -8.08
C ALA A 158 48.48 28.23 -8.66
N PHE A 159 47.45 27.75 -7.99
CA PHE A 159 46.03 28.06 -8.33
C PHE A 159 45.76 29.56 -8.29
N THR A 160 46.07 30.20 -7.18
CA THR A 160 45.80 31.64 -6.97
C THR A 160 46.55 32.51 -7.98
N GLU A 161 47.79 32.16 -8.28
CA GLU A 161 48.63 32.88 -9.25
C GLU A 161 48.20 32.70 -10.72
N THR A 162 47.57 31.55 -11.02
CA THR A 162 47.16 31.22 -12.39
C THR A 162 45.74 31.75 -12.69
N PHE A 163 44.81 31.52 -11.80
CA PHE A 163 43.38 31.77 -12.01
C PHE A 163 42.89 33.02 -11.27
N GLY A 164 43.66 33.50 -10.29
CA GLY A 164 43.37 34.72 -9.52
C GLY A 164 42.74 34.45 -8.16
N LYS A 165 42.91 35.45 -7.23
CA LYS A 165 42.47 35.33 -5.82
C LYS A 165 40.95 35.15 -5.61
N LYS A 166 40.13 35.49 -6.60
CA LYS A 166 38.66 35.40 -6.51
C LYS A 166 38.10 34.17 -7.22
N ALA A 167 38.95 33.39 -7.89
CA ALA A 167 38.53 32.18 -8.57
C ALA A 167 38.18 31.10 -7.54
N ILE A 168 37.18 30.30 -7.86
CA ILE A 168 36.77 29.14 -7.06
C ILE A 168 37.48 27.91 -7.67
N ARG A 169 38.28 27.22 -6.86
CA ARG A 169 39.11 26.11 -7.33
C ARG A 169 38.28 25.03 -8.04
N GLN A 170 37.13 24.69 -7.47
CA GLN A 170 36.24 23.64 -7.99
C GLN A 170 35.61 23.98 -9.34
N ASP A 171 35.71 25.19 -9.84
CA ASP A 171 35.29 25.54 -11.21
C ASP A 171 36.38 25.24 -12.22
N HIS A 172 37.62 25.03 -11.76
CA HIS A 172 38.80 24.78 -12.59
C HIS A 172 39.30 23.34 -12.50
N PHE A 173 39.42 22.80 -11.31
CA PHE A 173 39.76 21.38 -11.09
C PHE A 173 39.28 20.88 -9.76
N LEU A 174 39.08 19.56 -9.69
CA LEU A 174 38.75 18.80 -8.49
C LEU A 174 39.94 18.06 -7.98
N ILE A 175 40.03 17.87 -6.68
CA ILE A 175 41.05 17.11 -5.97
C ILE A 175 40.51 15.77 -5.52
N LEU A 176 41.01 14.68 -6.13
CA LEU A 176 40.69 13.31 -5.72
C LEU A 176 41.93 12.66 -5.14
N THR A 177 41.89 12.24 -3.88
CA THR A 177 43.03 11.66 -3.19
C THR A 177 42.91 10.13 -3.15
N ALA A 178 44.04 9.43 -3.28
CA ALA A 178 44.06 7.98 -3.09
C ALA A 178 43.65 7.58 -1.67
N ALA A 179 42.74 6.61 -1.57
CA ALA A 179 42.27 6.13 -0.29
C ALA A 179 43.12 5.03 0.32
N ASN A 180 43.61 4.12 -0.49
CA ASN A 180 44.43 2.96 -0.08
C ASN A 180 45.88 3.13 -0.52
N ASN A 181 46.44 2.17 -1.22
CA ASN A 181 47.84 2.20 -1.70
C ASN A 181 48.25 3.62 -2.06
N ASP A 182 49.33 4.10 -1.42
CA ASP A 182 49.80 5.49 -1.53
C ASP A 182 48.72 6.54 -1.20
N GLY A 183 47.84 6.19 -0.26
CA GLY A 183 46.68 6.98 0.18
C GLY A 183 46.59 7.27 1.66
N ILE A 184 45.53 7.96 2.08
CA ILE A 184 45.35 8.39 3.45
C ILE A 184 44.93 7.28 4.42
N ARG A 185 44.52 6.12 3.93
CA ARG A 185 44.14 4.94 4.73
C ARG A 185 45.18 3.83 4.57
N PRO A 186 46.19 3.75 5.45
CA PRO A 186 47.19 2.69 5.39
C PRO A 186 46.55 1.31 5.61
N GLU A 187 47.23 0.26 5.12
CA GLU A 187 46.86 -1.13 5.31
C GLU A 187 46.61 -1.49 6.80
N ARG A 188 45.79 -2.54 7.04
CA ARG A 188 45.50 -3.03 8.40
C ARG A 188 46.78 -3.25 9.20
N GLY A 189 46.86 -2.59 10.38
CA GLY A 189 47.99 -2.73 11.31
C GLY A 189 49.06 -1.65 11.19
N LYS A 190 49.04 -0.78 10.20
CA LYS A 190 49.93 0.40 10.14
C LYS A 190 49.26 1.57 10.89
N GLN A 191 50.00 2.21 11.82
CA GLN A 191 49.48 3.39 12.53
C GLN A 191 49.44 4.60 11.60
N ARG A 192 48.29 5.25 11.58
CA ARG A 192 47.99 6.48 10.85
C ARG A 192 48.47 7.72 11.66
N LYS A 193 48.93 8.74 11.00
CA LYS A 193 49.15 10.08 11.56
C LYS A 193 47.85 10.89 11.41
N GLU A 194 47.00 10.80 12.38
CA GLU A 194 45.60 11.31 12.31
C GLU A 194 45.55 12.76 11.88
N ALA A 195 46.25 13.67 12.54
CA ALA A 195 46.24 15.09 12.22
C ALA A 195 46.63 15.39 10.74
N ILE A 196 47.56 14.66 10.16
CA ILE A 196 47.94 14.85 8.75
C ILE A 196 46.91 14.31 7.81
N THR A 197 46.37 13.13 8.09
CA THR A 197 45.35 12.49 7.27
C THR A 197 44.05 13.28 7.29
N ASP A 198 43.68 13.87 8.42
CA ASP A 198 42.50 14.70 8.57
C ASP A 198 42.61 16.00 7.76
N GLU A 199 43.78 16.62 7.75
CA GLU A 199 44.05 17.80 6.93
C GLU A 199 44.08 17.49 5.43
N ILE A 200 44.56 16.32 5.03
CA ILE A 200 44.45 15.86 3.63
C ILE A 200 42.99 15.53 3.26
N ASP A 201 42.25 14.91 4.17
CA ASP A 201 40.82 14.70 3.95
C ASP A 201 40.08 16.02 3.70
N LYS A 202 40.30 17.03 4.55
CA LYS A 202 39.70 18.36 4.38
C LYS A 202 40.03 19.00 3.05
N PHE A 203 41.26 18.84 2.58
CA PHE A 203 41.78 19.38 1.33
C PHE A 203 41.16 18.72 0.10
N SER A 204 40.82 17.43 0.20
CA SER A 204 40.31 16.60 -0.91
C SER A 204 38.83 16.89 -1.17
N ASP A 205 38.38 16.85 -2.42
CA ASP A 205 36.94 16.88 -2.76
C ASP A 205 36.35 15.46 -2.67
N GLY A 206 37.08 14.44 -3.07
CA GLY A 206 36.70 13.02 -3.03
C GLY A 206 37.89 12.09 -3.04
N PHE A 207 37.63 10.80 -3.24
CA PHE A 207 38.70 9.79 -3.12
C PHE A 207 38.66 8.75 -4.23
N PHE A 208 39.87 8.33 -4.65
CA PHE A 208 40.03 7.09 -5.41
C PHE A 208 40.12 5.90 -4.44
N GLY A 209 39.27 4.90 -4.62
CA GLY A 209 39.24 3.72 -3.77
C GLY A 209 38.23 2.69 -4.18
N GLY A 210 38.06 1.66 -3.39
CA GLY A 210 37.06 0.63 -3.60
C GLY A 210 35.86 0.79 -2.69
N ILE A 211 34.83 -0.02 -2.92
CA ILE A 211 33.56 -0.02 -2.14
C ILE A 211 33.79 -0.16 -0.62
N GLN A 212 34.88 -0.85 -0.22
CA GLN A 212 35.25 -1.03 1.19
C GLN A 212 35.60 0.26 1.93
N ASN A 213 35.88 1.34 1.22
CA ASN A 213 36.20 2.64 1.78
C ASN A 213 34.97 3.55 1.93
N GLN A 214 33.87 3.21 1.28
CA GLN A 214 32.70 4.08 1.13
C GLN A 214 32.09 4.45 2.48
N GLU A 215 31.85 3.49 3.35
CA GLU A 215 31.26 3.72 4.68
C GLU A 215 32.07 4.73 5.51
N TYR A 216 33.41 4.65 5.42
CA TYR A 216 34.27 5.58 6.14
C TYR A 216 34.11 7.01 5.66
N PHE A 217 34.17 7.28 4.33
CA PHE A 217 34.12 8.63 3.80
C PHE A 217 32.71 9.26 3.78
N LEU A 218 31.69 8.45 3.94
CA LEU A 218 30.31 8.91 4.17
C LEU A 218 30.02 9.21 5.64
N ASN A 219 30.89 8.76 6.57
CA ASN A 219 30.71 9.05 7.98
C ASN A 219 31.13 10.50 8.29
N ILE A 220 30.20 11.32 8.74
CA ILE A 220 30.43 12.71 9.11
C ILE A 220 31.23 12.90 10.41
N HIS A 221 31.43 11.82 11.19
CA HIS A 221 32.23 11.79 12.42
C HIS A 221 33.58 11.08 12.22
N ARG A 222 34.08 10.99 10.99
CA ARG A 222 35.33 10.28 10.68
C ARG A 222 36.60 11.03 11.06
N LEU A 223 36.52 12.35 11.28
CA LEU A 223 37.65 13.19 11.70
C LEU A 223 37.52 13.50 13.20
N GLU A 224 38.62 13.82 13.86
CA GLU A 224 38.65 14.14 15.29
C GLU A 224 38.18 15.56 15.62
N ASP A 225 38.11 16.46 14.63
CA ASP A 225 37.70 17.84 14.84
C ASP A 225 36.15 17.96 14.86
N GLU A 226 35.59 17.95 16.06
CA GLU A 226 34.14 18.04 16.31
C GLU A 226 33.54 19.43 16.01
N GLU A 227 34.38 20.49 15.90
CA GLU A 227 33.91 21.86 15.71
C GLU A 227 33.63 22.22 14.23
N GLN A 228 34.07 21.39 13.28
CA GLN A 228 33.87 21.64 11.85
C GLN A 228 32.78 20.72 11.26
N LEU A 229 31.93 21.30 10.44
CA LEU A 229 30.97 20.56 9.61
C LEU A 229 31.75 19.67 8.63
N ILE A 230 31.81 18.38 8.91
CA ILE A 230 32.46 17.38 8.08
C ILE A 230 31.49 16.95 6.98
N VAL A 231 31.91 17.15 5.75
CA VAL A 231 31.12 16.82 4.56
C VAL A 231 31.34 15.35 4.20
N LYS A 232 30.29 14.65 3.85
CA LYS A 232 30.37 13.34 3.20
C LYS A 232 31.10 13.48 1.88
N LYS A 233 31.94 12.51 1.51
CA LYS A 233 32.75 12.56 0.29
C LYS A 233 32.56 11.31 -0.55
N PRO A 234 32.44 11.46 -1.89
CA PRO A 234 32.30 10.34 -2.79
C PRO A 234 33.58 9.58 -2.96
N ILE A 235 33.44 8.32 -3.33
CA ILE A 235 34.55 7.48 -3.81
C ILE A 235 34.31 7.08 -5.24
N VAL A 236 35.36 7.04 -6.04
CA VAL A 236 35.37 6.52 -7.39
C VAL A 236 36.47 5.46 -7.52
N SER A 237 36.27 4.45 -8.35
CA SER A 237 37.25 3.42 -8.64
C SER A 237 37.80 3.64 -10.02
N GLY A 238 39.11 3.79 -10.16
CA GLY A 238 39.81 3.91 -11.41
C GLY A 238 40.55 2.62 -11.82
N SER A 239 40.88 2.45 -13.11
CA SER A 239 41.60 1.27 -13.59
C SER A 239 43.09 1.31 -13.27
N ASP A 240 43.64 2.49 -13.17
CA ASP A 240 45.07 2.69 -12.93
C ASP A 240 45.98 1.85 -13.88
N ALA A 241 45.55 1.74 -15.13
CA ALA A 241 46.18 0.88 -16.11
C ALA A 241 47.44 1.52 -16.69
N HIS A 242 48.55 0.79 -16.68
CA HIS A 242 49.86 1.18 -17.18
C HIS A 242 50.38 0.30 -18.35
N SER A 243 49.55 -0.66 -18.80
CA SER A 243 49.81 -1.58 -19.90
C SER A 243 48.53 -1.89 -20.66
N PHE A 244 48.63 -2.41 -21.90
CA PHE A 244 47.47 -2.87 -22.66
C PHE A 244 46.73 -4.03 -22.00
N ASP A 245 47.45 -4.93 -21.34
CA ASP A 245 46.83 -6.06 -20.62
C ASP A 245 46.00 -5.55 -19.43
N GLU A 246 46.51 -4.57 -18.70
CA GLU A 246 45.78 -3.95 -17.58
C GLU A 246 44.61 -3.14 -18.10
N LEU A 247 44.78 -2.39 -19.19
CA LEU A 247 43.69 -1.65 -19.80
C LEU A 247 42.54 -2.57 -20.22
N GLU A 248 42.85 -3.72 -20.84
CA GLU A 248 41.87 -4.73 -21.20
C GLU A 248 41.24 -5.41 -20.00
N LYS A 249 42.01 -5.60 -18.93
CA LYS A 249 41.52 -6.27 -17.70
C LYS A 249 40.61 -5.38 -16.85
N TYR A 250 40.94 -4.09 -16.73
CA TYR A 250 40.36 -3.21 -15.72
C TYR A 250 39.40 -2.15 -16.25
N LEU A 251 39.63 -1.61 -17.49
CA LEU A 251 38.81 -0.50 -17.99
C LEU A 251 37.32 -0.86 -18.11
N GLY A 252 36.50 -0.21 -17.32
CA GLY A 252 35.04 -0.46 -17.30
C GLY A 252 34.63 -1.85 -16.86
N LYS A 253 35.52 -2.61 -16.22
CA LYS A 253 35.26 -4.01 -15.83
C LYS A 253 35.36 -4.23 -14.33
N ARG A 254 34.59 -5.20 -13.86
CA ARG A 254 34.73 -5.76 -12.52
C ARG A 254 35.76 -6.90 -12.56
N VAL A 255 36.70 -6.89 -11.66
CA VAL A 255 37.75 -7.93 -11.53
C VAL A 255 37.65 -8.54 -10.14
N VAL A 256 37.54 -9.85 -10.13
CA VAL A 256 37.49 -10.66 -8.90
C VAL A 256 38.70 -11.61 -8.95
N GLU A 257 39.53 -11.56 -7.93
CA GLU A 257 40.66 -12.42 -7.76
C GLU A 257 40.51 -13.31 -6.52
N LYS A 258 41.31 -14.35 -6.40
CA LYS A 258 41.35 -15.21 -5.22
C LYS A 258 42.57 -14.85 -4.37
N ASP A 259 42.34 -14.67 -3.07
CA ASP A 259 43.42 -14.49 -2.12
C ASP A 259 44.22 -15.78 -1.88
N GLY A 260 45.27 -15.68 -1.08
CA GLY A 260 46.13 -16.85 -0.72
C GLY A 260 45.37 -17.99 0.00
N GLU A 261 44.17 -17.75 0.49
CA GLU A 261 43.29 -18.72 1.12
C GLU A 261 42.15 -19.24 0.19
N GLY A 262 42.14 -18.75 -1.07
CA GLY A 262 41.15 -19.14 -2.10
C GLY A 262 39.81 -18.39 -2.00
N LYS A 263 39.71 -17.37 -1.17
CA LYS A 263 38.53 -16.51 -1.03
C LYS A 263 38.50 -15.46 -2.14
N GLU A 264 37.36 -15.24 -2.74
CA GLU A 264 37.18 -14.18 -3.74
C GLU A 264 37.29 -12.79 -3.11
N ILE A 265 38.14 -11.97 -3.72
CA ILE A 265 38.36 -10.55 -3.39
C ILE A 265 38.10 -9.73 -4.65
N ILE A 266 37.27 -8.68 -4.49
CA ILE A 266 37.06 -7.71 -5.56
C ILE A 266 38.26 -6.78 -5.58
N THR A 267 39.08 -6.88 -6.62
CA THR A 267 40.27 -6.03 -6.80
C THR A 267 39.95 -4.74 -7.53
N LYS A 268 38.91 -4.76 -8.39
CA LYS A 268 38.42 -3.62 -9.15
C LYS A 268 36.92 -3.74 -9.34
N ASP A 269 36.19 -2.65 -9.21
CA ASP A 269 34.78 -2.58 -9.58
C ASP A 269 34.50 -1.40 -10.52
N ILE A 270 33.34 -1.36 -11.13
CA ILE A 270 32.94 -0.35 -12.09
C ILE A 270 32.41 0.88 -11.33
N THR A 271 32.87 2.07 -11.68
CA THR A 271 32.29 3.32 -11.24
C THR A 271 31.17 3.74 -12.19
N TRP A 272 29.98 3.86 -11.66
CA TRP A 272 28.83 4.43 -12.32
C TRP A 272 28.56 5.82 -11.78
N ILE A 273 28.39 6.82 -12.66
CA ILE A 273 27.98 8.17 -12.26
C ILE A 273 26.74 8.54 -13.03
N LYS A 274 25.72 8.99 -12.29
CA LYS A 274 24.44 9.46 -12.83
C LYS A 274 24.52 10.96 -13.08
N ALA A 275 24.99 11.30 -14.25
CA ALA A 275 25.24 12.68 -14.65
C ALA A 275 25.37 12.81 -16.17
N ASP A 276 25.26 14.04 -16.66
CA ASP A 276 25.77 14.37 -17.98
C ASP A 276 27.31 14.20 -18.01
N PRO A 277 27.88 13.68 -19.09
CA PRO A 277 29.34 13.54 -19.21
C PRO A 277 30.02 14.91 -19.41
N THR A 278 29.96 15.72 -18.37
CA THR A 278 30.52 17.07 -18.27
C THR A 278 31.20 17.25 -16.92
N PHE A 279 32.02 18.28 -16.79
CA PHE A 279 32.62 18.61 -15.49
C PHE A 279 31.59 19.04 -14.45
N GLU A 280 30.55 19.80 -14.87
CA GLU A 280 29.43 20.13 -13.99
C GLU A 280 28.62 18.89 -13.58
N GLY A 281 28.55 17.87 -14.46
CA GLY A 281 27.96 16.56 -14.12
C GLY A 281 28.79 15.80 -13.10
N LEU A 282 30.13 15.80 -13.24
CA LEU A 282 30.99 15.23 -12.22
C LEU A 282 30.81 15.88 -10.85
N LYS A 283 30.61 17.18 -10.80
CA LYS A 283 30.42 17.92 -9.55
C LYS A 283 29.17 17.43 -8.77
N GLN A 284 28.20 16.79 -9.41
CA GLN A 284 26.98 16.32 -8.74
C GLN A 284 27.25 15.20 -7.71
N ILE A 285 28.30 14.39 -7.91
CA ILE A 285 28.64 13.33 -6.94
C ILE A 285 29.10 13.89 -5.59
N PHE A 286 29.54 15.14 -5.54
CA PHE A 286 29.97 15.81 -4.29
C PHE A 286 28.79 16.39 -3.53
N TYR A 287 27.68 16.67 -4.21
CA TYR A 287 26.44 17.12 -3.58
C TYR A 287 25.60 15.94 -3.07
N GLU A 288 25.58 14.82 -3.80
CA GLU A 288 24.85 13.60 -3.46
C GLU A 288 25.82 12.39 -3.49
N PRO A 289 26.71 12.28 -2.49
CA PRO A 289 27.77 11.26 -2.47
C PRO A 289 27.31 9.87 -2.01
N GLU A 290 26.08 9.74 -1.58
CA GLU A 290 25.52 8.49 -1.10
C GLU A 290 25.40 7.45 -2.24
N PRO A 291 25.55 6.14 -1.90
CA PRO A 291 25.44 5.05 -2.87
C PRO A 291 24.11 5.08 -3.62
N CYS A 292 24.16 4.88 -4.93
CA CYS A 292 22.98 4.87 -5.80
C CYS A 292 22.20 6.19 -5.85
N GLU A 293 22.71 7.31 -5.31
CA GLU A 293 22.17 8.65 -5.61
C GLU A 293 22.78 9.18 -6.90
N ARG A 294 24.03 9.64 -6.87
CA ARG A 294 24.73 10.14 -8.04
C ARG A 294 25.98 9.32 -8.38
N VAL A 295 26.50 8.51 -7.46
CA VAL A 295 27.66 7.66 -7.64
C VAL A 295 27.40 6.25 -7.13
N TRP A 296 27.91 5.26 -7.85
CA TRP A 296 27.83 3.85 -7.46
C TRP A 296 29.09 3.11 -7.89
N ILE A 297 29.62 2.28 -6.99
CA ILE A 297 30.70 1.35 -7.30
C ILE A 297 30.12 -0.07 -7.24
N GLY A 298 29.97 -0.71 -8.39
CA GLY A 298 29.35 -2.02 -8.44
C GLY A 298 29.28 -2.63 -9.84
N PRO A 299 28.86 -3.90 -9.94
CA PRO A 299 28.91 -4.69 -11.16
C PRO A 299 27.89 -4.29 -12.22
N ILE A 300 26.78 -3.72 -11.80
CA ILE A 300 25.63 -3.41 -12.66
C ILE A 300 25.17 -1.97 -12.42
N GLU A 301 24.54 -1.43 -13.43
CA GLU A 301 23.88 -0.13 -13.36
C GLU A 301 22.75 -0.15 -12.30
N PRO A 302 22.69 0.83 -11.39
CA PRO A 302 21.57 0.99 -10.49
C PRO A 302 20.26 1.39 -11.20
N ASP A 303 19.16 1.34 -10.48
CA ASP A 303 17.85 1.86 -10.92
C ASP A 303 17.34 1.26 -12.23
N GLN A 304 17.63 -0.03 -12.51
CA GLN A 304 17.13 -0.70 -13.70
C GLN A 304 15.61 -0.85 -13.64
N LYS A 305 14.96 -0.53 -14.73
CA LYS A 305 13.50 -0.62 -14.90
C LYS A 305 13.16 -1.38 -16.18
N ASP A 306 11.99 -2.01 -16.16
CA ASP A 306 11.48 -2.65 -17.37
C ASP A 306 11.12 -1.59 -18.41
N GLY A 307 11.71 -1.64 -19.59
CA GLY A 307 11.51 -0.62 -20.63
C GLY A 307 10.06 -0.41 -21.06
N TYR A 308 9.19 -1.42 -20.91
CA TYR A 308 7.77 -1.29 -21.19
C TYR A 308 6.99 -0.56 -20.08
N ARG A 309 7.64 -0.22 -18.96
CA ARG A 309 7.08 0.58 -17.85
C ARG A 309 7.74 1.95 -17.73
N VAL A 310 8.49 2.37 -18.71
CA VAL A 310 9.16 3.68 -18.75
C VAL A 310 8.72 4.42 -20.00
N ILE A 311 8.14 5.58 -19.82
CA ILE A 311 7.81 6.50 -20.92
C ILE A 311 9.12 7.09 -21.41
N ARG A 312 9.50 6.76 -22.67
CA ARG A 312 10.68 7.31 -23.31
C ARG A 312 10.42 8.72 -23.84
N LYS A 313 9.33 8.89 -24.54
CA LYS A 313 8.95 10.20 -25.10
C LYS A 313 7.45 10.27 -25.43
N ILE A 314 6.97 11.51 -25.54
CA ILE A 314 5.70 11.83 -26.17
C ILE A 314 5.97 12.44 -27.54
N LYS A 315 5.17 12.06 -28.53
CA LYS A 315 5.17 12.63 -29.88
C LYS A 315 3.89 13.39 -30.12
N PHE A 316 3.99 14.55 -30.74
CA PHE A 316 2.85 15.35 -31.19
C PHE A 316 2.92 15.47 -32.71
N ASN A 317 1.83 15.07 -33.37
CA ASN A 317 1.72 15.12 -34.82
C ASN A 317 0.74 16.24 -35.22
N ASN A 318 0.90 16.77 -36.42
CA ASN A 318 -0.04 17.72 -37.05
C ASN A 318 -0.35 18.95 -36.19
N THR A 319 0.63 19.47 -35.44
CA THR A 319 0.43 20.64 -34.60
C THR A 319 1.53 21.70 -34.75
N ASN A 320 1.12 22.97 -34.72
CA ASN A 320 2.01 24.10 -34.53
C ASN A 320 2.11 24.54 -33.07
N ASP A 321 1.34 23.88 -32.17
CA ASP A 321 1.25 24.30 -30.78
C ASP A 321 2.33 23.67 -29.89
N PHE A 322 2.77 22.46 -30.21
CA PHE A 322 3.76 21.72 -29.42
C PHE A 322 5.00 21.34 -30.27
N PRO A 323 6.18 21.08 -29.65
CA PRO A 323 7.30 20.46 -30.35
C PRO A 323 6.90 19.04 -30.82
N GLU A 324 7.59 18.53 -31.84
CA GLU A 324 7.30 17.23 -32.43
C GLU A 324 7.49 16.08 -31.43
N GLU A 325 8.48 16.18 -30.56
CA GLU A 325 8.73 15.18 -29.51
C GLU A 325 9.37 15.80 -28.26
N ILE A 326 9.10 15.19 -27.11
CA ILE A 326 9.74 15.50 -25.83
C ILE A 326 10.15 14.18 -25.20
N GLU A 327 11.47 14.05 -24.91
CA GLU A 327 12.04 12.85 -24.28
C GLU A 327 12.03 12.96 -22.74
N PHE A 328 11.92 11.80 -22.07
CA PHE A 328 11.88 11.72 -20.59
C PHE A 328 13.00 10.83 -20.06
N ASN A 329 13.51 11.18 -18.88
CA ASN A 329 14.39 10.32 -18.09
C ASN A 329 13.60 9.15 -17.49
N LYS A 330 14.27 8.04 -17.22
CA LYS A 330 13.65 6.85 -16.61
C LYS A 330 13.40 6.98 -15.10
N ASN A 331 13.93 8.02 -14.44
CA ASN A 331 13.81 8.24 -13.00
C ASN A 331 12.86 9.42 -12.71
N LEU A 332 13.35 10.55 -12.19
CA LEU A 332 12.54 11.73 -11.87
C LEU A 332 12.69 12.82 -12.92
N CYS A 333 11.59 13.15 -13.58
CA CYS A 333 11.46 14.28 -14.50
C CYS A 333 10.63 15.37 -13.84
N SER A 334 11.17 16.57 -13.68
CA SER A 334 10.45 17.72 -13.16
C SER A 334 10.14 18.74 -14.25
N ILE A 335 8.86 19.05 -14.43
CA ILE A 335 8.38 20.04 -15.39
C ILE A 335 8.16 21.35 -14.63
N ILE A 336 8.95 22.37 -14.97
CA ILE A 336 8.91 23.68 -14.36
C ILE A 336 8.53 24.76 -15.38
N GLY A 337 8.12 25.94 -14.92
CA GLY A 337 7.79 27.06 -15.79
C GLY A 337 6.82 28.04 -15.13
N SER A 338 6.63 29.20 -15.74
CA SER A 338 5.67 30.21 -15.26
C SER A 338 4.22 29.70 -15.31
N ARG A 339 3.29 30.40 -14.68
CA ARG A 339 1.85 30.07 -14.80
C ARG A 339 1.42 30.08 -16.27
N SER A 340 0.53 29.14 -16.64
CA SER A 340 0.02 28.94 -17.99
C SER A 340 1.09 28.64 -19.06
N SER A 341 2.25 28.11 -18.69
CA SER A 341 3.32 27.73 -19.63
C SER A 341 3.12 26.38 -20.32
N GLY A 342 2.04 25.64 -20.00
CA GLY A 342 1.74 24.34 -20.60
C GLY A 342 2.25 23.13 -19.80
N LYS A 343 2.67 23.31 -18.55
CA LYS A 343 3.16 22.22 -17.68
C LYS A 343 2.10 21.11 -17.44
N SER A 344 0.98 21.51 -16.83
CA SER A 344 -0.14 20.59 -16.54
C SER A 344 -0.73 20.00 -17.82
N ALA A 345 -0.78 20.79 -18.92
CA ALA A 345 -1.22 20.31 -20.21
C ALA A 345 -0.35 19.16 -20.74
N LEU A 346 0.99 19.32 -20.70
CA LEU A 346 1.91 18.25 -21.12
C LEU A 346 1.67 16.98 -20.32
N LEU A 347 1.56 17.10 -18.99
CA LEU A 347 1.33 15.96 -18.12
C LEU A 347 -0.02 15.26 -18.42
N ALA A 348 -1.07 16.07 -18.62
CA ALA A 348 -2.41 15.57 -18.95
C ALA A 348 -2.44 14.87 -20.33
N TYR A 349 -1.74 15.38 -21.35
CA TYR A 349 -1.61 14.71 -22.65
C TYR A 349 -0.89 13.37 -22.55
N ILE A 350 0.15 13.27 -21.75
CA ILE A 350 0.83 11.98 -21.48
C ILE A 350 -0.17 11.01 -20.84
N ALA A 351 -0.87 11.45 -19.80
CA ALA A 351 -1.83 10.63 -19.07
C ALA A 351 -2.97 10.17 -20.00
N HIS A 352 -3.59 11.09 -20.74
CA HIS A 352 -4.69 10.80 -21.65
C HIS A 352 -4.30 9.89 -22.81
N SER A 353 -3.06 10.00 -23.30
CA SER A 353 -2.53 9.10 -24.33
C SER A 353 -2.51 7.65 -23.86
N ILE A 354 -2.23 7.40 -22.58
CA ILE A 354 -2.06 6.04 -22.05
C ILE A 354 -3.38 5.50 -21.50
N ASP A 355 -4.11 6.31 -20.72
CA ASP A 355 -5.38 5.92 -20.12
C ASP A 355 -6.39 7.07 -20.21
N LYS A 356 -7.15 7.06 -21.31
CA LYS A 356 -8.14 8.08 -21.62
C LYS A 356 -9.25 8.15 -20.57
N GLU A 357 -9.84 7.00 -20.20
CA GLU A 357 -10.98 6.94 -19.28
C GLU A 357 -10.60 7.42 -17.87
N LEU A 358 -9.44 6.97 -17.38
CA LEU A 358 -8.91 7.40 -16.08
C LEU A 358 -8.67 8.90 -16.07
N THR A 359 -8.02 9.43 -17.12
CA THR A 359 -7.63 10.85 -17.17
C THR A 359 -8.86 11.76 -17.24
N GLU A 360 -9.82 11.46 -18.12
CA GLU A 360 -11.07 12.21 -18.23
C GLU A 360 -11.84 12.21 -16.91
N LYS A 361 -12.00 11.04 -16.28
CA LYS A 361 -12.67 10.92 -14.97
C LYS A 361 -11.98 11.71 -13.87
N MET A 362 -10.66 11.79 -13.86
CA MET A 362 -9.91 12.52 -12.83
C MET A 362 -9.92 14.03 -13.04
N ILE A 363 -10.04 14.50 -14.27
CA ILE A 363 -10.09 15.94 -14.61
C ILE A 363 -11.52 16.51 -14.57
N GLU A 364 -12.56 15.69 -14.69
CA GLU A 364 -13.98 16.10 -14.61
C GLU A 364 -14.45 16.54 -13.21
N GLY A 365 -13.56 16.66 -12.23
CA GLY A 365 -13.89 17.19 -10.90
C GLY A 365 -14.40 18.64 -10.93
N PRO A 366 -15.18 19.07 -9.94
CA PRO A 366 -15.75 20.41 -9.90
C PRO A 366 -14.65 21.48 -9.88
N GLY A 367 -14.40 22.12 -11.00
CA GLY A 367 -13.54 23.30 -11.16
C GLY A 367 -12.50 23.28 -12.27
N GLU A 368 -12.13 22.16 -12.85
CA GLU A 368 -11.01 22.08 -13.80
C GLU A 368 -11.35 21.54 -15.21
N GLY A 369 -12.50 20.94 -15.43
CA GLY A 369 -12.86 20.26 -16.70
C GLY A 369 -13.07 21.15 -17.93
N GLU A 370 -13.13 22.48 -17.76
CA GLU A 370 -13.37 23.39 -18.90
C GLU A 370 -12.13 23.66 -19.75
N ASN A 371 -10.92 23.30 -19.31
CA ASN A 371 -9.66 23.70 -19.95
C ASN A 371 -9.11 22.68 -20.95
N TYR A 372 -9.50 21.42 -20.91
CA TYR A 372 -9.04 20.37 -21.82
C TYR A 372 -10.15 19.95 -22.78
N HIS A 373 -10.15 20.56 -23.96
CA HIS A 373 -11.11 20.22 -25.03
C HIS A 373 -10.55 19.08 -25.90
N TRP A 374 -10.42 17.89 -25.32
CA TRP A 374 -9.88 16.71 -26.00
C TRP A 374 -10.49 16.45 -27.38
N ASP A 375 -11.79 16.64 -27.55
CA ASP A 375 -12.52 16.40 -28.80
C ASP A 375 -12.51 17.58 -29.78
N LYS A 376 -12.06 18.75 -29.36
CA LYS A 376 -12.05 19.96 -30.21
C LYS A 376 -10.68 20.29 -30.78
N MET A 377 -9.62 19.67 -30.28
CA MET A 377 -8.26 19.83 -30.77
C MET A 377 -7.97 18.74 -31.79
N ASP A 378 -7.67 19.14 -33.03
CA ASP A 378 -7.18 18.24 -34.12
C ASP A 378 -5.72 17.87 -33.83
N LEU A 379 -5.43 17.44 -32.59
CA LEU A 379 -4.10 17.17 -32.06
C LEU A 379 -3.93 15.65 -31.90
N GLU A 380 -3.05 15.09 -32.69
CA GLU A 380 -2.61 13.71 -32.56
C GLU A 380 -1.36 13.62 -31.68
N TYR A 381 -1.41 12.78 -30.68
CA TYR A 381 -0.28 12.51 -29.77
C TYR A 381 -0.21 11.06 -29.36
N SER A 382 0.99 10.57 -29.13
CA SER A 382 1.27 9.20 -28.69
C SER A 382 2.49 9.13 -27.81
N VAL A 383 2.50 8.16 -26.92
CA VAL A 383 3.64 7.84 -26.05
C VAL A 383 4.43 6.68 -26.64
N GLU A 384 5.74 6.77 -26.59
CA GLU A 384 6.68 5.69 -26.90
C GLU A 384 7.34 5.23 -25.59
N TRP A 385 7.26 3.93 -25.32
CA TRP A 385 7.93 3.30 -24.17
C TRP A 385 9.43 3.10 -24.45
N ASP A 386 10.21 2.95 -23.39
CA ASP A 386 11.69 2.81 -23.53
C ASP A 386 12.12 1.50 -24.22
N ASN A 387 11.20 0.53 -24.38
CA ASN A 387 11.40 -0.65 -25.22
C ASN A 387 11.13 -0.38 -26.73
N GLY A 388 10.81 0.85 -27.13
CA GLY A 388 10.55 1.26 -28.49
C GLY A 388 9.13 1.04 -29.00
N GLN A 389 8.24 0.49 -28.20
CA GLN A 389 6.83 0.26 -28.57
C GLN A 389 5.99 1.53 -28.34
N SER A 390 5.03 1.78 -29.22
CA SER A 390 4.02 2.83 -28.99
C SER A 390 2.94 2.35 -28.02
N ASN A 391 2.32 3.28 -27.26
CA ASN A 391 1.15 2.97 -26.46
C ASN A 391 -0.06 2.47 -27.28
N ASN A 392 -0.11 2.74 -28.60
CA ASN A 392 -1.10 2.15 -29.53
C ASN A 392 -0.90 0.64 -29.73
N GLU A 393 0.33 0.14 -29.61
CA GLU A 393 0.71 -1.27 -29.72
C GLU A 393 0.70 -1.97 -28.36
N SER A 394 1.12 -1.26 -27.31
CA SER A 394 1.19 -1.72 -25.93
C SER A 394 0.68 -0.61 -25.01
N PRO A 395 -0.62 -0.60 -24.66
CA PRO A 395 -1.25 0.52 -23.97
C PRO A 395 -0.58 0.87 -22.64
N GLY A 396 -0.08 -0.11 -21.88
CA GLY A 396 0.55 0.14 -20.57
C GLY A 396 -0.45 0.63 -19.52
N LYS A 397 0.08 1.18 -18.42
CA LYS A 397 -0.69 1.79 -17.34
C LYS A 397 0.07 2.98 -16.75
N ILE A 398 -0.61 3.81 -15.99
CA ILE A 398 -0.03 4.92 -15.22
C ILE A 398 -0.73 5.08 -13.87
N VAL A 399 -0.05 5.76 -12.96
CA VAL A 399 -0.68 6.38 -11.79
C VAL A 399 -0.70 7.89 -12.06
N TYR A 400 -1.88 8.48 -12.19
CA TYR A 400 -2.03 9.90 -12.48
C TYR A 400 -2.70 10.63 -11.32
N ILE A 401 -2.06 11.70 -10.83
CA ILE A 401 -2.54 12.56 -9.75
C ILE A 401 -2.59 13.98 -10.30
N PRO A 402 -3.77 14.46 -10.75
CA PRO A 402 -3.94 15.81 -11.26
C PRO A 402 -3.86 16.86 -10.15
N GLN A 403 -3.71 18.12 -10.54
CA GLN A 403 -3.68 19.27 -9.62
C GLN A 403 -4.93 19.30 -8.73
N ASN A 404 -4.77 19.68 -7.47
CA ASN A 404 -5.82 19.72 -6.43
C ASN A 404 -6.46 18.36 -6.07
N TYR A 405 -6.13 17.26 -6.75
CA TYR A 405 -6.73 15.94 -6.48
C TYR A 405 -6.55 15.51 -5.02
N LEU A 406 -5.34 15.65 -4.49
CA LEU A 406 -5.05 15.29 -3.11
C LEU A 406 -5.80 16.17 -2.12
N PHE A 407 -5.92 17.47 -2.42
CA PHE A 407 -6.63 18.42 -1.59
C PHE A 407 -8.15 18.16 -1.59
N GLU A 408 -8.75 17.98 -2.77
CA GLU A 408 -10.18 17.65 -2.87
C GLU A 408 -10.50 16.33 -2.17
N LYS A 409 -9.70 15.30 -2.37
CA LYS A 409 -9.83 14.03 -1.64
C LYS A 409 -9.62 14.20 -0.13
N SER A 410 -8.74 15.10 0.28
CA SER A 410 -8.51 15.38 1.71
C SER A 410 -9.66 16.11 2.40
N LYS A 411 -10.54 16.78 1.63
CA LYS A 411 -11.72 17.47 2.17
C LYS A 411 -12.81 16.48 2.58
N ASP A 412 -12.90 15.33 1.90
CA ASP A 412 -13.86 14.28 2.22
C ASP A 412 -13.20 13.16 3.02
N PRO A 413 -13.37 13.13 4.35
CA PRO A 413 -12.80 12.09 5.18
C PRO A 413 -13.30 10.68 4.84
N ASP A 414 -14.50 10.54 4.25
CA ASP A 414 -15.06 9.24 3.91
C ASP A 414 -14.36 8.64 2.68
N GLU A 415 -14.01 9.44 1.69
CA GLU A 415 -13.21 8.97 0.56
C GLU A 415 -11.80 8.49 0.97
N ILE A 416 -11.18 9.14 1.97
CA ILE A 416 -9.90 8.69 2.52
C ILE A 416 -10.06 7.37 3.27
N LYS A 417 -11.14 7.21 4.04
CA LYS A 417 -11.44 5.96 4.78
C LYS A 417 -11.47 4.76 3.85
N ASP A 418 -12.08 4.90 2.68
CA ASP A 418 -12.18 3.83 1.68
C ASP A 418 -10.80 3.42 1.11
N LYS A 419 -9.83 4.31 1.19
CA LYS A 419 -8.45 4.06 0.76
C LYS A 419 -7.56 3.43 1.85
N ILE A 420 -7.95 3.49 3.11
CA ILE A 420 -7.17 2.91 4.21
C ILE A 420 -7.15 1.38 4.12
N ALA A 421 -8.30 0.76 3.85
CA ALA A 421 -8.44 -0.70 3.84
C ALA A 421 -7.51 -1.39 2.81
N PRO A 422 -7.45 -0.98 1.52
CA PRO A 422 -6.57 -1.60 0.53
C PRO A 422 -5.10 -1.55 0.93
N VAL A 423 -4.64 -0.40 1.45
CA VAL A 423 -3.25 -0.23 1.88
C VAL A 423 -2.94 -1.08 3.10
N LEU A 424 -3.86 -1.10 4.08
CA LEU A 424 -3.74 -1.95 5.26
C LEU A 424 -3.65 -3.43 4.89
N PHE A 425 -4.50 -3.91 4.00
CA PHE A 425 -4.53 -5.32 3.58
C PHE A 425 -3.27 -5.72 2.83
N LYS A 426 -2.71 -4.81 2.04
CA LYS A 426 -1.42 -5.01 1.39
C LYS A 426 -0.28 -5.15 2.39
N VAL A 427 -0.24 -4.29 3.40
CA VAL A 427 0.79 -4.31 4.44
C VAL A 427 0.65 -5.50 5.38
N LEU A 428 -0.58 -5.89 5.67
CA LEU A 428 -0.94 -6.98 6.56
C LEU A 428 -1.87 -8.00 5.85
N PRO A 429 -1.37 -8.82 4.91
CA PRO A 429 -2.20 -9.77 4.15
C PRO A 429 -2.91 -10.80 5.04
N ASP A 430 -2.28 -11.22 6.13
CA ASP A 430 -2.90 -12.12 7.12
C ASP A 430 -4.10 -11.46 7.82
N PHE A 431 -4.08 -10.13 7.95
CA PHE A 431 -5.19 -9.39 8.54
C PHE A 431 -6.39 -9.32 7.58
N GLU A 432 -6.19 -9.15 6.28
CA GLU A 432 -7.26 -9.21 5.27
C GLU A 432 -8.03 -10.53 5.34
N THR A 433 -7.30 -11.65 5.39
CA THR A 433 -7.90 -12.98 5.52
C THR A 433 -8.73 -13.09 6.80
N ARG A 434 -8.21 -12.62 7.92
CA ARG A 434 -8.91 -12.63 9.22
C ARG A 434 -10.11 -11.70 9.22
N TYR A 435 -10.00 -10.52 8.61
CA TYR A 435 -11.09 -9.56 8.49
C TYR A 435 -12.25 -10.16 7.70
N THR A 436 -12.00 -10.70 6.51
CA THR A 436 -13.02 -11.33 5.66
C THR A 436 -13.68 -12.52 6.35
N GLN A 437 -12.90 -13.34 7.06
CA GLN A 437 -13.43 -14.46 7.83
C GLN A 437 -14.27 -13.99 9.02
N THR A 438 -13.86 -12.92 9.70
CA THR A 438 -14.62 -12.32 10.80
C THR A 438 -15.97 -11.78 10.31
N GLU A 439 -16.02 -11.06 9.20
CA GLU A 439 -17.29 -10.59 8.60
C GLU A 439 -18.23 -11.76 8.25
N SER A 440 -17.70 -12.80 7.62
CA SER A 440 -18.45 -14.01 7.28
C SER A 440 -19.02 -14.70 8.54
N ASN A 441 -18.21 -14.84 9.59
CA ASN A 441 -18.62 -15.42 10.85
C ASN A 441 -19.68 -14.58 11.56
N ILE A 442 -19.53 -13.25 11.58
CA ILE A 442 -20.52 -12.31 12.13
C ILE A 442 -21.87 -12.48 11.43
N ASN A 443 -21.88 -12.58 10.10
CA ASN A 443 -23.09 -12.80 9.33
C ASN A 443 -23.76 -14.15 9.68
N THR A 444 -22.96 -15.19 9.88
CA THR A 444 -23.46 -16.50 10.33
C THR A 444 -24.10 -16.42 11.71
N HIS A 445 -23.45 -15.77 12.67
CA HIS A 445 -24.00 -15.54 14.00
C HIS A 445 -25.29 -14.69 13.96
N ASN A 446 -25.36 -13.69 13.10
CA ASN A 446 -26.56 -12.87 12.94
C ASN A 446 -27.74 -13.67 12.37
N GLN A 447 -27.48 -14.58 11.43
CA GLN A 447 -28.50 -15.48 10.92
C GLN A 447 -28.99 -16.42 12.01
N GLN A 448 -28.10 -17.01 12.79
CA GLN A 448 -28.46 -17.88 13.92
C GLN A 448 -29.26 -17.14 15.00
N ILE A 449 -28.86 -15.91 15.34
CA ILE A 449 -29.64 -15.06 16.26
C ILE A 449 -31.07 -14.86 15.72
N SER A 450 -31.22 -14.56 14.43
CA SER A 450 -32.54 -14.38 13.82
C SER A 450 -33.37 -15.63 13.88
N GLU A 451 -32.81 -16.80 13.60
CA GLU A 451 -33.50 -18.09 13.71
C GLU A 451 -33.90 -18.42 15.14
N TYR A 452 -33.02 -18.19 16.11
CA TYR A 452 -33.35 -18.42 17.54
C TYR A 452 -34.40 -17.45 18.05
N VAL A 453 -34.45 -16.22 17.59
CA VAL A 453 -35.50 -15.27 17.92
C VAL A 453 -36.85 -15.71 17.34
N ASP A 454 -36.86 -16.20 16.09
CA ASP A 454 -38.10 -16.75 15.48
C ASP A 454 -38.68 -17.91 16.30
N GLU A 455 -37.80 -18.85 16.67
CA GLU A 455 -38.21 -20.00 17.50
C GLU A 455 -38.64 -19.55 18.90
N TRP A 456 -37.97 -18.58 19.50
CA TRP A 456 -38.34 -18.05 20.81
C TRP A 456 -39.77 -17.46 20.80
N PHE A 457 -40.15 -16.67 19.76
CA PHE A 457 -41.50 -16.13 19.62
C PHE A 457 -42.53 -17.23 19.41
N SER A 458 -42.24 -18.20 18.54
CA SER A 458 -43.10 -19.34 18.26
C SER A 458 -43.41 -20.18 19.53
N LEU A 459 -42.36 -20.48 20.30
CA LEU A 459 -42.49 -21.18 21.55
C LEU A 459 -43.22 -20.37 22.63
N SER A 460 -42.99 -19.04 22.65
CA SER A 460 -43.71 -18.14 23.58
C SER A 460 -45.17 -18.08 23.28
N ASP A 461 -45.57 -18.01 22.00
CA ASP A 461 -47.00 -18.07 21.59
C ASP A 461 -47.63 -19.41 21.97
N THR A 462 -46.89 -20.50 21.80
CA THR A 462 -47.35 -21.84 22.20
C THR A 462 -47.57 -21.95 23.73
N ILE A 463 -46.60 -21.42 24.51
CA ILE A 463 -46.77 -21.36 25.99
C ILE A 463 -47.98 -20.55 26.37
N GLN A 464 -48.18 -19.39 25.72
CA GLN A 464 -49.37 -18.56 26.00
C GLN A 464 -50.67 -19.27 25.64
N SER A 465 -50.70 -20.03 24.53
CA SER A 465 -51.86 -20.87 24.16
C SER A 465 -52.12 -21.95 25.17
N LEU A 466 -51.08 -22.64 25.66
CA LEU A 466 -51.22 -23.66 26.71
C LEU A 466 -51.68 -23.05 28.05
N ASP A 467 -51.23 -21.84 28.37
CA ASP A 467 -51.67 -21.12 29.55
C ASP A 467 -53.17 -20.75 29.48
N ASN A 468 -53.63 -20.33 28.31
CA ASN A 468 -55.04 -20.08 28.07
C ASN A 468 -55.87 -21.39 28.22
N THR A 469 -55.37 -22.49 27.63
CA THR A 469 -55.97 -23.80 27.76
C THR A 469 -56.07 -24.26 29.23
N LEU A 470 -54.97 -24.10 29.98
CA LEU A 470 -54.99 -24.43 31.44
C LEU A 470 -55.97 -23.55 32.23
N LYS A 471 -56.07 -22.28 31.87
CA LYS A 471 -57.05 -21.35 32.50
C LYS A 471 -58.50 -21.77 32.21
N ASP A 472 -58.78 -22.19 30.98
CA ASP A 472 -60.07 -22.65 30.56
C ASP A 472 -60.48 -23.99 31.22
N LEU A 473 -59.49 -24.91 31.44
CA LEU A 473 -59.70 -26.20 32.13
C LEU A 473 -59.88 -26.05 33.63
N GLY A 474 -59.49 -24.92 34.20
CA GLY A 474 -59.64 -24.60 35.61
C GLY A 474 -58.55 -25.16 36.52
N ASP A 475 -58.73 -24.92 37.84
CA ASP A 475 -57.80 -25.38 38.86
C ASP A 475 -57.92 -26.91 39.13
N LYS A 476 -56.83 -27.60 38.91
CA LYS A 476 -56.77 -29.09 39.11
C LYS A 476 -57.27 -29.52 40.43
N LYS A 477 -56.90 -28.80 41.53
CA LYS A 477 -57.37 -29.15 42.90
C LYS A 477 -58.91 -29.02 43.08
N ALA A 478 -59.48 -28.01 42.39
CA ALA A 478 -60.95 -27.85 42.42
C ALA A 478 -61.67 -28.94 41.67
N VAL A 479 -61.09 -29.40 40.51
CA VAL A 479 -61.61 -30.57 39.76
C VAL A 479 -61.44 -31.86 40.52
N GLU A 480 -60.29 -32.06 41.17
CA GLU A 480 -60.07 -33.27 42.07
C GLU A 480 -61.02 -33.30 43.20
N LYS A 481 -61.27 -32.18 43.90
CA LYS A 481 -62.25 -32.09 44.97
C LYS A 481 -63.69 -32.37 44.49
N GLY A 482 -64.07 -31.82 43.33
CA GLY A 482 -65.37 -32.11 42.70
C GLY A 482 -65.51 -33.61 42.39
N LYS A 483 -64.52 -34.30 41.96
CA LYS A 483 -64.50 -35.72 41.72
C LYS A 483 -64.67 -36.53 43.04
N GLU A 484 -64.01 -36.12 44.11
CA GLU A 484 -64.16 -36.77 45.46
C GLU A 484 -65.60 -36.58 46.04
N GLU A 485 -66.21 -35.42 45.90
CA GLU A 485 -67.57 -35.14 46.30
C GLU A 485 -68.57 -35.97 45.51
N LEU A 486 -68.33 -36.15 44.16
CA LEU A 486 -69.19 -37.01 43.36
C LEU A 486 -69.05 -38.50 43.73
N ASN A 487 -67.81 -38.97 44.02
CA ASN A 487 -67.55 -40.31 44.50
C ASN A 487 -68.30 -40.58 45.84
N SER A 488 -68.33 -39.64 46.78
CA SER A 488 -69.04 -39.76 48.05
C SER A 488 -70.55 -39.89 47.85
N LYS A 489 -71.13 -39.20 46.85
CA LYS A 489 -72.51 -39.32 46.46
C LYS A 489 -72.85 -40.68 45.85
N ILE A 490 -71.95 -41.23 45.00
CA ILE A 490 -72.12 -42.57 44.46
C ILE A 490 -72.13 -43.64 45.57
N VAL A 491 -71.23 -43.51 46.56
CA VAL A 491 -71.23 -44.44 47.71
C VAL A 491 -72.54 -44.44 48.47
N LYS A 492 -73.18 -43.30 48.71
CA LYS A 492 -74.46 -43.22 49.37
C LYS A 492 -75.59 -43.84 48.56
N LEU A 493 -75.64 -43.55 47.24
CA LEU A 493 -76.66 -44.15 46.34
C LEU A 493 -76.48 -45.63 46.16
N LYS A 494 -75.26 -46.15 46.39
CA LYS A 494 -74.83 -47.55 46.32
C LYS A 494 -75.41 -48.36 47.50
N GLU A 495 -75.48 -47.79 48.71
CA GLU A 495 -76.11 -48.40 49.90
C GLU A 495 -77.61 -48.54 49.76
N GLU A 496 -78.25 -47.69 48.90
CA GLU A 496 -79.70 -47.70 48.66
C GLU A 496 -80.11 -48.68 47.52
N ASN A 497 -79.21 -49.17 46.65
CA ASN A 497 -79.63 -49.83 45.39
C ASN A 497 -79.14 -51.30 45.18
N GLU A 498 -78.81 -52.07 46.23
CA GLU A 498 -78.45 -53.54 46.18
C GLU A 498 -77.45 -53.92 45.07
N LEU A 499 -76.55 -53.10 44.64
CA LEU A 499 -75.48 -53.42 43.69
C LEU A 499 -74.18 -53.83 44.44
N SER A 500 -73.58 -54.93 44.08
CA SER A 500 -72.32 -55.37 44.72
C SER A 500 -71.16 -54.42 44.43
N GLU A 501 -70.22 -54.29 45.37
CA GLU A 501 -68.96 -53.45 45.19
C GLU A 501 -68.21 -53.79 43.95
N ASN A 502 -68.23 -55.07 43.60
CA ASN A 502 -67.50 -55.61 42.49
C ASN A 502 -68.11 -55.21 41.14
N ASP A 503 -69.48 -55.18 41.10
CA ASP A 503 -70.17 -54.75 39.85
C ASP A 503 -69.95 -53.28 39.53
N ILE A 504 -69.94 -52.45 40.55
CA ILE A 504 -69.61 -50.99 40.31
C ILE A 504 -68.18 -50.74 40.00
N LYS A 505 -67.23 -51.51 40.59
CA LYS A 505 -65.80 -51.42 40.25
C LYS A 505 -65.56 -51.82 38.79
N ASN A 506 -66.27 -52.89 38.38
CA ASN A 506 -66.19 -53.37 36.99
C ASN A 506 -66.81 -52.39 36.01
N CYS A 507 -67.94 -51.81 36.31
CA CYS A 507 -68.55 -50.79 35.49
C CYS A 507 -67.70 -49.50 35.38
N LYS A 508 -67.14 -49.02 36.51
CA LYS A 508 -66.20 -47.93 36.50
C LYS A 508 -64.98 -48.18 35.56
N LYS A 509 -64.47 -49.40 35.65
CA LYS A 509 -63.30 -49.77 34.77
C LYS A 509 -63.71 -49.82 33.30
N ILE A 510 -64.83 -50.44 32.96
CA ILE A 510 -65.34 -50.51 31.59
C ILE A 510 -65.63 -49.13 31.03
N THR A 511 -66.25 -48.23 31.82
CA THR A 511 -66.56 -46.85 31.38
C THR A 511 -65.28 -46.04 31.23
N ALA A 512 -64.31 -46.23 32.13
CA ALA A 512 -62.97 -45.60 32.01
C ALA A 512 -62.22 -46.08 30.76
N ASP A 513 -62.22 -47.37 30.48
CA ASP A 513 -61.60 -47.93 29.30
C ASP A 513 -62.24 -47.41 27.99
N ILE A 514 -63.55 -47.39 27.93
CA ILE A 514 -64.32 -46.77 26.80
C ILE A 514 -64.02 -45.30 26.66
N SER A 515 -63.92 -44.53 27.75
CA SER A 515 -63.59 -43.10 27.72
C SER A 515 -62.19 -42.84 27.27
N ALA A 516 -61.18 -43.67 27.69
CA ALA A 516 -59.83 -43.59 27.28
C ALA A 516 -59.69 -43.84 25.76
N HIS A 517 -60.38 -44.85 25.24
CA HIS A 517 -60.41 -45.14 23.80
C HIS A 517 -61.12 -44.03 23.01
N LYS A 518 -62.21 -43.48 23.49
CA LYS A 518 -62.90 -42.33 22.88
C LYS A 518 -61.98 -41.08 22.87
N SER A 519 -61.24 -40.83 23.96
CA SER A 519 -60.25 -39.73 24.03
C SER A 519 -59.13 -39.89 23.03
N ARG A 520 -58.63 -41.13 22.86
CA ARG A 520 -57.59 -41.43 21.82
C ARG A 520 -58.16 -41.22 20.42
N ILE A 521 -59.39 -41.62 20.13
CA ILE A 521 -60.03 -41.32 18.85
C ILE A 521 -60.12 -39.81 18.59
N LYS A 522 -60.50 -39.03 19.60
CA LYS A 522 -60.55 -37.55 19.49
C LYS A 522 -59.17 -36.94 19.23
N GLN A 523 -58.12 -37.50 19.88
CA GLN A 523 -56.72 -37.10 19.59
C GLN A 523 -56.36 -37.42 18.15
N ILE A 524 -56.64 -38.62 17.66
CA ILE A 524 -56.40 -39.03 16.31
C ILE A 524 -57.17 -38.14 15.31
N ASP A 525 -58.44 -37.79 15.63
CA ASP A 525 -59.20 -36.87 14.81
C ASP A 525 -58.54 -35.45 14.72
N THR A 526 -57.97 -35.00 15.85
CA THR A 526 -57.23 -33.72 15.89
C THR A 526 -55.92 -33.79 15.06
N GLU A 527 -55.19 -34.90 15.20
CA GLU A 527 -53.94 -35.15 14.39
C GLU A 527 -54.27 -35.21 12.88
N LEU A 528 -55.39 -35.91 12.51
CA LEU A 528 -55.89 -35.95 11.13
C LEU A 528 -56.30 -34.59 10.58
N LEU A 529 -56.91 -33.77 11.46
CA LEU A 529 -57.29 -32.39 11.08
C LEU A 529 -56.04 -31.54 10.85
N GLN A 530 -55.09 -31.59 11.76
CA GLN A 530 -53.80 -30.90 11.61
C GLN A 530 -53.06 -31.28 10.32
N ILE A 531 -53.07 -32.58 10.01
CA ILE A 531 -52.47 -33.06 8.74
C ILE A 531 -53.32 -32.63 7.53
N SER A 532 -54.62 -32.51 7.64
CA SER A 532 -55.52 -32.08 6.56
C SER A 532 -55.47 -30.59 6.31
N ASP A 533 -55.31 -29.77 7.37
CA ASP A 533 -55.16 -28.31 7.27
C ASP A 533 -53.88 -27.92 6.55
N VAL A 534 -52.84 -28.74 6.72
CA VAL A 534 -51.55 -28.55 6.03
C VAL A 534 -51.57 -29.15 4.62
N SER A 535 -52.51 -30.10 4.28
CA SER A 535 -52.50 -30.85 3.03
C SER A 535 -53.78 -30.64 2.19
N THR A 536 -54.13 -29.43 1.83
CA THR A 536 -55.18 -29.21 0.80
C THR A 536 -54.78 -29.60 -0.60
N GLU A 537 -53.54 -30.02 -0.82
CA GLU A 537 -53.05 -30.58 -2.09
C GLU A 537 -52.04 -31.74 -1.86
N THR A 538 -51.95 -32.63 -2.81
CA THR A 538 -51.20 -33.93 -2.78
C THR A 538 -49.71 -33.85 -2.45
N THR A 539 -49.18 -32.69 -2.16
CA THR A 539 -47.79 -32.49 -1.79
C THR A 539 -47.62 -31.58 -0.60
N PHE A 540 -47.09 -32.14 0.51
CA PHE A 540 -46.90 -31.41 1.76
C PHE A 540 -45.78 -30.37 1.68
N PHE A 541 -44.72 -30.64 0.93
CA PHE A 541 -43.64 -29.69 0.62
C PHE A 541 -43.66 -29.40 -0.88
N LYS A 542 -43.74 -28.11 -1.26
CA LYS A 542 -43.69 -27.69 -2.66
C LYS A 542 -42.29 -27.31 -3.11
N THR A 543 -41.51 -26.75 -2.20
CA THR A 543 -40.11 -26.34 -2.48
C THR A 543 -39.27 -26.34 -1.21
N LEU A 544 -38.02 -26.76 -1.33
CA LEU A 544 -36.98 -26.56 -0.31
C LEU A 544 -36.09 -25.44 -0.77
N LYS A 545 -35.90 -24.37 0.01
CA LYS A 545 -35.01 -23.26 -0.33
C LYS A 545 -33.58 -23.69 -0.04
N ILE A 546 -32.87 -24.25 -1.03
CA ILE A 546 -31.43 -24.54 -0.88
C ILE A 546 -30.70 -23.22 -1.09
N MET A 547 -30.01 -22.73 -0.07
CA MET A 547 -29.10 -21.59 -0.18
C MET A 547 -27.85 -21.99 -0.94
N THR A 548 -27.67 -21.44 -2.14
CA THR A 548 -26.44 -21.65 -2.92
C THR A 548 -25.37 -20.65 -2.47
N SER A 549 -24.15 -21.14 -2.29
CA SER A 549 -23.00 -20.27 -1.97
C SER A 549 -22.79 -19.23 -3.07
N PRO A 550 -22.47 -17.96 -2.74
CA PRO A 550 -22.06 -16.95 -3.73
C PRO A 550 -20.89 -17.40 -4.63
N ALA A 551 -20.05 -18.31 -4.14
CA ALA A 551 -18.97 -18.91 -4.92
C ALA A 551 -19.48 -19.69 -6.15
N LEU A 552 -20.74 -20.14 -6.17
CA LEU A 552 -21.32 -20.84 -7.32
C LEU A 552 -21.43 -19.90 -8.53
N GLU A 553 -21.65 -18.62 -8.34
CA GLU A 553 -21.81 -17.64 -9.41
C GLU A 553 -20.49 -17.32 -10.13
N ASN A 554 -19.37 -17.59 -9.46
CA ASN A 554 -18.02 -17.37 -10.01
C ASN A 554 -17.51 -18.55 -10.85
N LEU A 555 -18.26 -19.66 -10.97
CA LEU A 555 -17.87 -20.81 -11.75
C LEU A 555 -18.24 -20.65 -13.24
N PRO A 556 -17.56 -21.34 -14.16
CA PRO A 556 -17.96 -21.38 -15.56
C PRO A 556 -19.42 -21.81 -15.74
N ARG A 557 -20.18 -21.10 -16.58
CA ARG A 557 -21.65 -21.33 -16.80
C ARG A 557 -22.06 -22.78 -16.99
N LYS A 558 -21.26 -23.58 -17.68
CA LYS A 558 -21.54 -25.01 -17.91
C LYS A 558 -21.50 -25.82 -16.62
N LEU A 559 -20.56 -25.49 -15.71
CA LEU A 559 -20.42 -26.13 -14.42
C LEU A 559 -21.49 -25.65 -13.43
N GLN A 560 -21.82 -24.35 -13.43
CA GLN A 560 -22.94 -23.78 -12.69
C GLN A 560 -24.26 -24.50 -13.00
N ASN A 561 -24.57 -24.66 -14.31
CA ASN A 561 -25.80 -25.33 -14.72
C ASN A 561 -25.83 -26.80 -14.30
N GLY A 562 -24.71 -27.51 -14.38
CA GLY A 562 -24.60 -28.89 -13.91
C GLY A 562 -24.89 -28.99 -12.40
N ILE A 563 -24.22 -28.17 -11.59
CA ILE A 563 -24.41 -28.16 -10.12
C ILE A 563 -25.86 -27.75 -9.78
N ARG A 564 -26.43 -26.75 -10.44
CA ARG A 564 -27.83 -26.33 -10.21
C ARG A 564 -28.82 -27.43 -10.56
N GLN A 565 -28.61 -28.17 -11.64
CA GLN A 565 -29.45 -29.32 -12.00
C GLN A 565 -29.35 -30.45 -10.98
N ASP A 566 -28.17 -30.77 -10.49
CA ASP A 566 -27.96 -31.80 -9.47
C ASP A 566 -28.60 -31.37 -8.14
N LEU A 567 -28.49 -30.10 -7.73
CA LEU A 567 -29.15 -29.57 -6.54
C LEU A 567 -30.68 -29.65 -6.67
N ILE A 568 -31.26 -29.27 -7.78
CA ILE A 568 -32.71 -29.37 -8.05
C ILE A 568 -33.17 -30.83 -8.00
N LYS A 569 -32.37 -31.74 -8.55
CA LYS A 569 -32.69 -33.17 -8.50
C LYS A 569 -32.69 -33.68 -7.05
N LYS A 570 -31.70 -33.31 -6.26
CA LYS A 570 -31.62 -33.68 -4.84
C LYS A 570 -32.76 -33.06 -4.02
N GLU A 571 -33.13 -31.82 -4.28
CA GLU A 571 -34.28 -31.15 -3.67
C GLU A 571 -35.55 -31.94 -3.94
N LEU A 572 -35.80 -32.36 -5.17
CA LEU A 572 -36.98 -33.16 -5.53
C LEU A 572 -37.00 -34.55 -4.84
N GLU A 573 -35.84 -35.21 -4.71
CA GLU A 573 -35.71 -36.47 -4.01
C GLU A 573 -36.08 -36.33 -2.52
N ILE A 574 -35.58 -35.27 -1.84
CA ILE A 574 -35.88 -34.98 -0.42
C ILE A 574 -37.35 -34.65 -0.24
N ILE A 575 -37.93 -33.84 -1.11
CA ILE A 575 -39.36 -33.47 -1.09
C ILE A 575 -40.25 -34.72 -1.24
N ALA A 576 -39.87 -35.62 -2.17
CA ALA A 576 -40.59 -36.86 -2.40
C ALA A 576 -40.58 -37.80 -1.17
N GLU A 577 -39.41 -37.95 -0.54
CA GLU A 577 -39.30 -38.81 0.67
C GLU A 577 -40.05 -38.21 1.87
N ALA A 578 -39.99 -36.90 2.08
CA ALA A 578 -40.73 -36.21 3.12
C ALA A 578 -42.24 -36.36 2.92
N ASN A 579 -42.74 -36.19 1.70
CA ASN A 579 -44.17 -36.39 1.38
C ASN A 579 -44.61 -37.85 1.62
N LYS A 580 -43.75 -38.83 1.28
CA LYS A 580 -44.01 -40.25 1.52
C LYS A 580 -44.16 -40.55 3.01
N GLN A 581 -43.33 -39.96 3.87
CA GLN A 581 -43.42 -40.14 5.32
C GLN A 581 -44.74 -39.61 5.87
N VAL A 582 -45.20 -38.40 5.42
CA VAL A 582 -46.48 -37.83 5.84
C VAL A 582 -47.66 -38.72 5.42
N VAL A 583 -47.66 -39.23 4.20
CA VAL A 583 -48.69 -40.16 3.71
C VAL A 583 -48.71 -41.44 4.53
N SER A 584 -47.51 -42.05 4.78
CA SER A 584 -47.42 -43.26 5.59
C SER A 584 -47.91 -43.07 7.01
N TYR A 585 -47.61 -41.96 7.65
CA TYR A 585 -48.12 -41.63 8.97
C TYR A 585 -49.63 -41.45 9.00
N LYS A 586 -50.23 -40.76 8.02
CA LYS A 586 -51.67 -40.56 7.86
C LYS A 586 -52.44 -41.89 7.74
N GLU A 587 -51.87 -42.85 6.98
CA GLU A 587 -52.47 -44.18 6.87
C GLU A 587 -52.35 -44.95 8.17
N SER A 588 -51.22 -44.88 8.87
CA SER A 588 -50.99 -45.52 10.15
C SER A 588 -52.01 -45.12 11.22
N ILE A 589 -52.26 -43.81 11.42
CA ILE A 589 -53.20 -43.29 12.43
C ILE A 589 -54.65 -43.55 12.06
N LYS A 590 -55.00 -43.57 10.74
CA LYS A 590 -56.36 -44.02 10.31
C LYS A 590 -56.62 -45.48 10.70
N LYS A 591 -55.64 -46.35 10.51
CA LYS A 591 -55.73 -47.78 10.91
C LYS A 591 -55.89 -47.91 12.42
N GLU A 592 -55.11 -47.15 13.20
CA GLU A 592 -55.21 -47.10 14.67
C GLU A 592 -56.59 -46.66 15.12
N LYS A 593 -57.24 -45.69 14.46
CA LYS A 593 -58.60 -45.24 14.73
C LYS A 593 -59.57 -46.39 14.59
N THR A 594 -59.55 -47.08 13.43
CA THR A 594 -60.44 -48.20 13.15
C THR A 594 -60.29 -49.34 14.18
N GLU A 595 -59.06 -49.70 14.51
CA GLU A 595 -58.74 -50.72 15.52
C GLU A 595 -59.25 -50.28 16.91
N THR A 596 -59.23 -49.00 17.25
CA THR A 596 -59.67 -48.46 18.51
C THR A 596 -61.23 -48.44 18.59
N GLU A 597 -61.87 -48.12 17.47
CA GLU A 597 -63.35 -48.19 17.35
C GLU A 597 -63.85 -49.64 17.50
N GLU A 598 -63.18 -50.59 16.90
CA GLU A 598 -63.51 -52.04 17.05
C GLU A 598 -63.34 -52.50 18.49
N LYS A 599 -62.30 -52.03 19.22
CA LYS A 599 -62.10 -52.33 20.65
C LYS A 599 -63.28 -51.81 21.49
N ILE A 600 -63.79 -50.59 21.24
CA ILE A 600 -64.93 -50.05 21.90
C ILE A 600 -66.17 -50.91 21.65
N LEU A 601 -66.38 -51.34 20.40
CA LEU A 601 -67.52 -52.21 20.05
C LEU A 601 -67.45 -53.54 20.76
N LYS A 602 -66.30 -54.15 20.83
CA LYS A 602 -66.08 -55.40 21.55
C LYS A 602 -66.33 -55.29 23.06
N ILE A 603 -65.74 -54.24 23.68
CA ILE A 603 -65.99 -54.01 25.15
C ILE A 603 -67.49 -53.85 25.45
N LYS A 604 -68.20 -53.13 24.60
CA LYS A 604 -69.67 -52.96 24.78
C LYS A 604 -70.44 -54.24 24.61
N LYS A 605 -70.07 -55.08 23.64
CA LYS A 605 -70.73 -56.37 23.39
C LYS A 605 -70.48 -57.38 24.49
N ASP A 606 -69.21 -57.50 24.93
CA ASP A 606 -68.78 -58.51 25.96
C ASP A 606 -69.34 -58.16 27.34
N ASN A 607 -69.84 -56.96 27.57
CA ASN A 607 -70.36 -56.47 28.87
C ASN A 607 -71.85 -56.00 28.82
N SER A 608 -72.62 -56.45 27.82
CA SER A 608 -73.99 -55.93 27.57
C SER A 608 -74.92 -56.11 28.78
N ASP A 609 -74.85 -57.26 29.42
CA ASP A 609 -75.76 -57.57 30.57
C ASP A 609 -75.45 -56.70 31.80
N LEU A 610 -74.20 -56.43 32.01
CA LEU A 610 -73.71 -55.55 33.08
C LEU A 610 -74.07 -54.08 32.81
N ILE A 611 -73.95 -53.64 31.56
CA ILE A 611 -74.32 -52.30 31.13
C ILE A 611 -75.79 -52.09 31.15
N GLU A 612 -76.65 -53.12 30.84
CA GLU A 612 -78.14 -53.07 30.87
C GLU A 612 -78.63 -52.98 32.27
N LYS A 613 -78.07 -53.68 33.23
CA LYS A 613 -78.42 -53.55 34.65
C LYS A 613 -78.08 -52.19 35.25
N TYR A 614 -77.05 -51.57 34.73
CA TYR A 614 -76.53 -50.29 35.14
C TYR A 614 -77.33 -49.11 34.50
N GLN A 615 -77.92 -49.31 33.29
CA GLN A 615 -78.71 -48.35 32.55
C GLN A 615 -80.11 -48.09 33.21
N LYS A 616 -80.53 -48.95 34.11
CA LYS A 616 -81.78 -48.74 34.83
C LYS A 616 -81.69 -47.75 36.04
N ASN A 617 -80.54 -47.18 36.27
CA ASN A 617 -80.26 -46.22 37.32
C ASN A 617 -79.66 -44.95 36.76
N THR A 618 -80.48 -44.12 36.14
CA THR A 618 -80.10 -42.88 35.39
C THR A 618 -79.29 -41.89 36.23
N GLU A 619 -79.56 -41.82 37.52
CA GLU A 619 -78.86 -40.91 38.43
C GLU A 619 -77.45 -41.36 38.78
N LEU A 620 -77.20 -42.66 38.77
CA LEU A 620 -75.86 -43.27 38.98
C LEU A 620 -75.03 -43.14 37.70
N GLU A 621 -75.60 -43.28 36.50
CA GLU A 621 -74.96 -43.06 35.23
C GLU A 621 -74.47 -41.63 35.06
N ASP A 622 -75.34 -40.64 35.44
CA ASP A 622 -74.95 -39.22 35.35
C ASP A 622 -73.80 -38.85 36.27
N LEU A 623 -73.74 -39.42 37.47
CA LEU A 623 -72.66 -39.19 38.41
C LEU A 623 -71.34 -39.86 37.93
N VAL A 624 -71.44 -41.08 37.38
CA VAL A 624 -70.29 -41.78 36.81
C VAL A 624 -69.77 -41.02 35.53
N HIS A 625 -70.68 -40.51 34.73
CA HIS A 625 -70.29 -39.67 33.57
C HIS A 625 -69.55 -38.42 34.03
N LYS A 626 -70.10 -37.70 35.06
CA LYS A 626 -69.39 -36.52 35.59
C LYS A 626 -68.06 -36.82 36.23
N ILE A 627 -67.86 -37.94 36.88
CA ILE A 627 -66.58 -38.39 37.41
C ILE A 627 -65.60 -38.65 36.24
N ASN A 628 -66.07 -39.33 35.20
CA ASN A 628 -65.22 -39.57 34.03
C ASN A 628 -64.83 -38.30 33.32
N GLU A 629 -65.67 -37.28 33.24
CA GLU A 629 -65.32 -35.93 32.73
C GLU A 629 -64.25 -35.28 33.61
N HIS A 630 -64.37 -35.35 34.95
CA HIS A 630 -63.35 -34.82 35.85
C HIS A 630 -61.98 -35.59 35.69
N ILE A 631 -61.99 -36.89 35.52
CA ILE A 631 -60.79 -37.71 35.27
C ILE A 631 -60.16 -37.32 33.95
N ALA A 632 -60.94 -37.11 32.88
CA ALA A 632 -60.49 -36.67 31.61
C ALA A 632 -59.89 -35.25 31.70
N THR A 633 -60.56 -34.33 32.41
CA THR A 633 -60.04 -32.99 32.61
C THR A 633 -58.71 -32.95 33.37
N ILE A 634 -58.63 -33.72 34.51
CA ILE A 634 -57.37 -33.81 35.27
C ILE A 634 -56.24 -34.34 34.40
N LYS A 635 -56.49 -35.38 33.62
CA LYS A 635 -55.49 -35.91 32.68
C LYS A 635 -55.07 -34.87 31.65
N THR A 636 -56.02 -34.15 31.07
CA THR A 636 -55.73 -33.10 30.11
C THR A 636 -54.90 -31.98 30.75
N ILE A 637 -55.20 -31.59 32.00
CA ILE A 637 -54.39 -30.62 32.73
C ILE A 637 -52.96 -31.13 32.92
N ASP A 638 -52.76 -32.38 33.34
CA ASP A 638 -51.44 -32.96 33.58
C ASP A 638 -50.63 -33.08 32.29
N ASP A 639 -51.25 -33.52 31.21
CA ASP A 639 -50.61 -33.60 29.87
C ASP A 639 -50.19 -32.19 29.39
N THR A 640 -51.12 -31.19 29.53
CA THR A 640 -50.83 -29.80 29.13
C THR A 640 -49.72 -29.17 29.98
N VAL A 641 -49.68 -29.41 31.27
CA VAL A 641 -48.59 -28.94 32.17
C VAL A 641 -47.27 -29.56 31.80
N THR A 642 -47.28 -30.83 31.46
CA THR A 642 -46.07 -31.56 31.05
C THR A 642 -45.54 -31.04 29.72
N GLU A 643 -46.44 -30.81 28.76
CA GLU A 643 -46.12 -30.19 27.47
C GLU A 643 -45.55 -28.78 27.64
N LYS A 644 -46.22 -27.95 28.43
CA LYS A 644 -45.73 -26.61 28.76
C LYS A 644 -44.31 -26.63 29.33
N LYS A 645 -44.04 -27.53 30.28
CA LYS A 645 -42.71 -27.68 30.88
C LYS A 645 -41.64 -28.05 29.86
N ASN A 646 -41.97 -28.96 28.94
CA ASN A 646 -41.05 -29.34 27.87
C ASN A 646 -40.77 -28.18 26.92
N ILE A 647 -41.79 -27.40 26.54
CA ILE A 647 -41.63 -26.23 25.67
C ILE A 647 -40.83 -25.12 26.39
N GLN A 648 -41.09 -24.91 27.69
CA GLN A 648 -40.32 -23.96 28.51
C GLN A 648 -38.83 -24.34 28.56
N SER A 649 -38.51 -25.66 28.62
CA SER A 649 -37.10 -26.11 28.58
C SER A 649 -36.45 -25.77 27.25
N LYS A 650 -37.16 -25.99 26.14
CA LYS A 650 -36.65 -25.60 24.78
C LYS A 650 -36.47 -24.08 24.65
N LEU A 651 -37.46 -23.31 25.19
CA LEU A 651 -37.36 -21.84 25.19
C LEU A 651 -36.09 -21.40 25.91
N ASN A 652 -35.78 -21.95 27.07
CA ASN A 652 -34.56 -21.65 27.84
C ASN A 652 -33.27 -22.02 27.08
N GLU A 653 -33.31 -23.05 26.23
CA GLU A 653 -32.17 -23.42 25.36
C GLU A 653 -31.94 -22.34 24.29
N TYR A 654 -32.98 -21.89 23.60
CA TYR A 654 -32.89 -20.81 22.61
C TYR A 654 -32.44 -19.48 23.23
N GLU A 655 -32.90 -19.16 24.46
CA GLU A 655 -32.40 -18.02 25.21
C GLU A 655 -30.92 -18.04 25.46
N LYS A 656 -30.41 -19.20 25.89
CA LYS A 656 -28.95 -19.39 26.08
C LYS A 656 -28.20 -19.32 24.77
N SER A 657 -28.72 -19.94 23.70
CA SER A 657 -28.11 -19.93 22.38
C SER A 657 -28.06 -18.53 21.81
N THR A 658 -29.14 -17.75 21.87
CA THR A 658 -29.16 -16.36 21.44
C THR A 658 -28.07 -15.51 22.13
N LYS A 659 -27.95 -15.66 23.46
CA LYS A 659 -26.93 -14.96 24.23
C LYS A 659 -25.52 -15.41 23.84
N SER A 660 -25.31 -16.70 23.64
CA SER A 660 -24.03 -17.25 23.20
C SER A 660 -23.57 -16.68 21.85
N GLU A 661 -24.48 -16.63 20.86
CA GLU A 661 -24.18 -16.07 19.54
C GLU A 661 -23.79 -14.60 19.59
N ILE A 662 -24.50 -13.80 20.40
CA ILE A 662 -24.20 -12.40 20.64
C ILE A 662 -22.80 -12.24 21.27
N ASP A 663 -22.45 -13.07 22.26
CA ASP A 663 -21.15 -13.02 22.93
C ASP A 663 -20.01 -13.48 22.01
N GLN A 664 -20.23 -14.51 21.19
CA GLN A 664 -19.26 -14.96 20.20
C GLN A 664 -18.97 -13.88 19.16
N ARG A 665 -20.01 -13.21 18.63
CA ARG A 665 -19.87 -12.08 17.73
C ARG A 665 -19.04 -10.95 18.34
N LYS A 666 -19.29 -10.59 19.59
CA LYS A 666 -18.51 -9.59 20.34
C LYS A 666 -17.04 -10.01 20.47
N SER A 667 -16.80 -11.28 20.80
CA SER A 667 -15.43 -11.83 20.91
C SER A 667 -14.67 -11.75 19.59
N LEU A 668 -15.32 -11.99 18.44
CA LEU A 668 -14.70 -11.87 17.13
C LEU A 668 -14.23 -10.44 16.84
N LEU A 669 -15.03 -9.43 17.16
CA LEU A 669 -14.65 -8.02 17.00
C LEU A 669 -13.48 -7.61 17.92
N GLU A 670 -13.50 -8.06 19.18
CA GLU A 670 -12.41 -7.83 20.12
C GLU A 670 -11.09 -8.50 19.68
N GLN A 671 -11.18 -9.73 19.16
CA GLN A 671 -10.03 -10.45 18.59
C GLN A 671 -9.47 -9.74 17.37
N LEU A 672 -10.33 -9.27 16.45
CA LEU A 672 -9.90 -8.54 15.27
C LEU A 672 -9.16 -7.24 15.66
N THR A 673 -9.69 -6.50 16.65
CA THR A 673 -9.04 -5.30 17.19
C THR A 673 -7.68 -5.61 17.83
N THR A 674 -7.62 -6.70 18.60
CA THR A 674 -6.37 -7.13 19.24
C THR A 674 -5.32 -7.54 18.19
N ASN A 675 -5.75 -8.22 17.13
CA ASN A 675 -4.87 -8.64 16.05
C ASN A 675 -4.20 -7.46 15.33
N ILE A 676 -4.95 -6.40 15.01
CA ILE A 676 -4.37 -5.24 14.35
C ILE A 676 -3.44 -4.45 15.29
N ASN A 677 -3.80 -4.33 16.56
CA ASN A 677 -2.99 -3.60 17.53
C ASN A 677 -1.65 -4.30 17.85
N ASN A 678 -1.60 -5.62 17.72
CA ASN A 678 -0.40 -6.44 17.96
C ASN A 678 0.39 -6.72 16.69
N ALA A 679 -0.12 -6.34 15.50
CA ALA A 679 0.59 -6.52 14.25
C ALA A 679 1.82 -5.60 14.17
N ASP A 680 2.91 -6.11 13.57
CA ASP A 680 4.07 -5.27 13.27
C ASP A 680 3.75 -4.35 12.08
N GLN A 681 3.54 -3.08 12.38
CA GLN A 681 3.20 -2.04 11.40
C GLN A 681 4.40 -1.17 11.01
N ASN A 682 5.63 -1.60 11.30
CA ASN A 682 6.85 -0.81 11.04
C ASN A 682 7.13 -0.60 9.54
N SER A 683 6.47 -1.35 8.67
CA SER A 683 6.62 -1.24 7.21
C SER A 683 6.11 0.09 6.62
N LEU A 684 5.27 0.83 7.34
CA LEU A 684 4.69 2.10 6.88
C LEU A 684 5.21 3.29 7.68
N LYS A 685 6.48 3.54 7.65
CA LYS A 685 7.21 4.75 8.10
C LYS A 685 6.33 5.81 8.84
N GLY A 686 5.87 5.48 10.06
CA GLY A 686 5.14 6.42 10.92
C GLY A 686 3.63 6.46 10.79
N ILE A 687 2.99 5.61 9.96
CA ILE A 687 1.54 5.42 9.94
C ILE A 687 1.18 4.18 10.75
N LYS A 688 0.25 4.33 11.71
CA LYS A 688 -0.32 3.23 12.49
C LYS A 688 -1.77 3.04 12.06
N PHE A 689 -2.12 1.83 11.66
CA PHE A 689 -3.49 1.46 11.34
C PHE A 689 -4.21 0.89 12.54
N GLY A 690 -5.52 1.10 12.59
CA GLY A 690 -6.41 0.55 13.59
C GLY A 690 -7.79 0.30 13.02
N ILE A 691 -8.68 -0.23 13.86
CA ILE A 691 -10.09 -0.35 13.56
C ILE A 691 -10.92 0.17 14.72
N GLU A 692 -12.07 0.72 14.38
CA GLU A 692 -13.14 1.02 15.31
C GLU A 692 -14.40 0.29 14.85
N TYR A 693 -15.23 -0.16 15.79
CA TYR A 693 -16.50 -0.76 15.46
C TYR A 693 -17.61 -0.13 16.29
N GLY A 694 -18.76 0.06 15.68
CA GLY A 694 -19.88 0.73 16.30
C GLY A 694 -21.10 0.80 15.38
N TYR A 695 -22.09 1.54 15.83
CA TYR A 695 -23.34 1.73 15.08
C TYR A 695 -23.35 3.13 14.48
N HIS A 696 -23.70 3.21 13.21
CA HIS A 696 -23.96 4.49 12.53
C HIS A 696 -25.45 4.59 12.21
N GLU A 697 -25.84 5.01 11.05
CA GLU A 697 -27.24 5.18 10.61
C GLU A 697 -28.14 3.95 10.87
N SER A 698 -27.59 2.74 10.89
CA SER A 698 -28.33 1.51 11.14
C SER A 698 -29.01 1.46 12.51
N LEU A 699 -28.40 2.06 13.53
CA LEU A 699 -29.03 2.17 14.86
C LEU A 699 -30.19 3.14 14.86
N GLU A 700 -30.09 4.24 14.12
CA GLU A 700 -31.20 5.21 14.00
C GLU A 700 -32.38 4.60 13.28
N ILE A 701 -32.16 3.84 12.20
CA ILE A 701 -33.20 3.17 11.44
C ILE A 701 -33.98 2.19 12.32
N VAL A 702 -33.30 1.35 13.10
CA VAL A 702 -34.00 0.41 14.00
C VAL A 702 -34.65 1.12 15.21
N THR A 703 -34.03 2.20 15.69
CA THR A 703 -34.59 3.02 16.76
C THR A 703 -35.94 3.66 16.36
N GLN A 704 -36.10 4.07 15.10
CA GLN A 704 -37.34 4.62 14.56
C GLN A 704 -38.52 3.59 14.58
N LYS A 705 -38.23 2.28 14.63
CA LYS A 705 -39.26 1.23 14.69
C LYS A 705 -39.80 1.00 16.10
N ILE A 706 -39.14 1.51 17.12
CA ILE A 706 -39.52 1.37 18.53
C ILE A 706 -40.06 2.68 19.07
N ASN A 707 -41.03 2.57 20.01
CA ASN A 707 -41.51 3.74 20.72
C ASN A 707 -40.48 4.18 21.77
N THR A 708 -39.79 5.30 21.45
CA THR A 708 -38.76 5.89 22.31
C THR A 708 -39.32 6.89 23.34
N ARG A 709 -40.64 7.19 23.29
CA ARG A 709 -41.32 8.14 24.21
C ARG A 709 -41.73 7.52 25.53
N ASP A 710 -41.97 6.21 25.54
CA ASP A 710 -42.33 5.48 26.76
C ASP A 710 -41.06 5.29 27.62
N LYS A 711 -41.20 5.40 28.92
CA LYS A 711 -40.14 5.08 29.87
C LYS A 711 -39.80 3.60 29.78
N SER A 712 -38.69 3.27 29.21
CA SER A 712 -38.18 1.91 29.10
C SER A 712 -36.74 1.86 29.57
N GLU A 713 -36.34 0.76 30.19
CA GLU A 713 -34.94 0.54 30.57
C GLU A 713 -34.00 0.39 29.35
N PHE A 714 -34.57 0.10 28.18
CA PHE A 714 -33.85 -0.09 26.92
C PHE A 714 -33.68 1.22 26.09
N ILE A 715 -34.25 2.32 26.59
CA ILE A 715 -34.17 3.62 25.93
C ILE A 715 -33.44 4.63 26.82
N GLU A 716 -32.51 5.38 26.24
CA GLU A 716 -31.84 6.51 26.86
C GLU A 716 -31.77 7.68 25.89
N LYS A 717 -32.19 8.86 26.32
CA LYS A 717 -32.15 10.08 25.51
C LYS A 717 -32.75 9.92 24.09
N GLY A 718 -33.78 9.05 23.95
CA GLY A 718 -34.46 8.81 22.67
C GLY A 718 -33.75 7.80 21.76
N SER A 719 -32.69 7.13 22.19
CA SER A 719 -31.97 6.10 21.46
C SER A 719 -31.96 4.76 22.18
N LEU A 720 -31.76 3.67 21.44
CA LEU A 720 -31.68 2.31 21.99
C LEU A 720 -30.38 2.09 22.73
N LYS A 721 -30.43 1.51 23.91
CA LYS A 721 -29.26 1.04 24.66
C LYS A 721 -28.85 -0.35 24.17
N ILE A 722 -28.28 -0.41 23.00
CA ILE A 722 -27.91 -1.68 22.38
C ILE A 722 -26.99 -2.53 23.25
N LYS A 723 -26.09 -1.91 24.02
CA LYS A 723 -25.18 -2.63 24.93
C LYS A 723 -25.99 -3.37 26.01
N ASP A 724 -26.93 -2.70 26.67
CA ASP A 724 -27.78 -3.29 27.72
C ASP A 724 -28.70 -4.39 27.15
N ILE A 725 -29.20 -4.16 25.91
CA ILE A 725 -30.03 -5.16 25.20
C ILE A 725 -29.25 -6.43 24.92
N ARG A 726 -28.00 -6.31 24.48
CA ARG A 726 -27.12 -7.44 24.16
C ARG A 726 -26.61 -8.16 25.42
N GLU A 727 -26.42 -7.43 26.50
CA GLU A 727 -26.06 -8.05 27.77
C GLU A 727 -27.21 -8.90 28.30
N ASN A 728 -28.44 -8.49 28.05
CA ASN A 728 -29.67 -9.18 28.53
C ASN A 728 -30.73 -9.34 27.43
N PRO A 729 -30.47 -10.13 26.36
CA PRO A 729 -31.36 -10.25 25.21
C PRO A 729 -32.70 -10.86 25.58
N VAL A 730 -32.76 -11.79 26.53
CA VAL A 730 -33.99 -12.44 27.03
C VAL A 730 -34.93 -11.43 27.64
N LYS A 731 -34.40 -10.51 28.43
CA LYS A 731 -35.20 -9.46 29.06
C LYS A 731 -35.81 -8.52 28.02
N PHE A 732 -35.07 -8.21 26.99
CA PHE A 732 -35.52 -7.41 25.86
C PHE A 732 -36.62 -8.14 25.05
N LEU A 733 -36.40 -9.42 24.69
CA LEU A 733 -37.39 -10.25 24.01
C LEU A 733 -38.72 -10.32 24.81
N SER A 734 -38.60 -10.60 26.09
CA SER A 734 -39.76 -10.64 26.99
C SER A 734 -40.51 -9.30 27.10
N ALA A 735 -39.75 -8.18 27.05
CA ALA A 735 -40.35 -6.86 27.11
C ALA A 735 -41.11 -6.49 25.82
N ILE A 736 -40.56 -6.83 24.67
CA ILE A 736 -41.22 -6.62 23.37
C ILE A 736 -42.44 -7.53 23.26
N TYR A 737 -42.30 -8.82 23.60
CA TYR A 737 -43.39 -9.79 23.51
C TYR A 737 -44.57 -9.38 24.36
N SER A 738 -44.33 -9.05 25.62
CA SER A 738 -45.37 -8.62 26.56
C SER A 738 -45.93 -7.21 26.29
N GLY A 739 -45.35 -6.43 25.40
CA GLY A 739 -45.72 -5.05 25.09
C GLY A 739 -45.26 -4.01 26.13
N LYS A 740 -44.42 -4.40 27.10
CA LYS A 740 -43.74 -3.46 28.02
C LYS A 740 -42.81 -2.51 27.24
N GLN A 741 -42.12 -3.02 26.22
CA GLN A 741 -41.50 -2.23 25.24
C GLN A 741 -42.36 -2.20 23.96
N LYS A 742 -42.94 -1.04 23.63
CA LYS A 742 -43.81 -0.90 22.48
C LYS A 742 -43.01 -0.71 21.18
N VAL A 743 -43.55 -1.33 20.15
CA VAL A 743 -43.10 -1.13 18.76
C VAL A 743 -44.03 -0.12 18.08
N ASN A 744 -43.52 0.73 17.22
CA ASN A 744 -44.33 1.74 16.52
C ASN A 744 -45.32 1.09 15.54
N ALA A 745 -46.46 1.76 15.31
CA ALA A 745 -47.50 1.24 14.43
C ALA A 745 -46.95 0.89 13.03
N GLY A 746 -47.40 -0.26 12.50
CA GLY A 746 -46.96 -0.77 11.20
C GLY A 746 -45.72 -1.67 11.22
N ASN A 747 -45.11 -1.87 12.38
CA ASN A 747 -43.97 -2.79 12.50
C ASN A 747 -44.36 -4.04 13.28
N ASP A 748 -43.86 -5.19 12.88
CA ASP A 748 -44.02 -6.44 13.56
C ASP A 748 -43.06 -6.58 14.75
N LYS A 749 -43.53 -7.05 15.90
CA LYS A 749 -42.72 -7.17 17.12
C LYS A 749 -41.56 -8.11 16.97
N LYS A 750 -41.79 -9.25 16.34
CA LYS A 750 -40.79 -10.28 16.12
C LYS A 750 -39.70 -9.79 15.17
N GLU A 751 -40.10 -9.19 14.04
CA GLU A 751 -39.15 -8.67 13.07
C GLU A 751 -38.30 -7.54 13.65
N VAL A 752 -38.86 -6.63 14.42
CA VAL A 752 -38.14 -5.58 15.12
C VAL A 752 -37.15 -6.15 16.14
N ALA A 753 -37.54 -7.18 16.88
CA ALA A 753 -36.65 -7.83 17.82
C ALA A 753 -35.45 -8.52 17.12
N LYS A 754 -35.70 -9.18 15.98
CA LYS A 754 -34.67 -9.78 15.12
C LYS A 754 -33.71 -8.74 14.65
N GLU A 755 -34.21 -7.66 14.03
CA GLU A 755 -33.35 -6.59 13.49
C GLU A 755 -32.46 -5.97 14.58
N ILE A 756 -32.97 -5.77 15.78
CA ILE A 756 -32.20 -5.17 16.88
C ILE A 756 -31.12 -6.11 17.41
N LEU A 757 -31.46 -7.40 17.61
CA LEU A 757 -30.51 -8.36 18.17
C LEU A 757 -29.46 -8.81 17.14
N SER A 758 -29.83 -8.85 15.86
CA SER A 758 -28.90 -9.15 14.75
C SER A 758 -28.24 -7.91 14.16
N LEU A 759 -28.50 -6.70 14.71
CA LEU A 759 -27.88 -5.47 14.23
C LEU A 759 -26.35 -5.58 14.26
N THR A 760 -25.71 -5.39 13.11
CA THR A 760 -24.25 -5.54 12.96
C THR A 760 -23.54 -4.22 13.22
N GLU A 761 -22.46 -4.27 13.97
CA GLU A 761 -21.53 -3.15 14.06
C GLU A 761 -20.82 -2.96 12.72
N LYS A 762 -20.78 -1.73 12.24
CA LYS A 762 -19.93 -1.35 11.13
C LYS A 762 -18.49 -1.30 11.62
N ILE A 763 -17.58 -1.97 10.92
CA ILE A 763 -16.14 -1.89 11.15
C ILE A 763 -15.63 -0.76 10.28
N LEU A 764 -14.94 0.21 10.87
CA LEU A 764 -14.30 1.31 10.17
C LEU A 764 -12.81 1.28 10.44
N PHE A 765 -12.04 1.46 9.38
CA PHE A 765 -10.59 1.57 9.47
C PHE A 765 -10.18 2.95 9.95
N THR A 766 -9.11 2.98 10.74
CA THR A 766 -8.48 4.21 11.22
C THR A 766 -7.01 4.21 10.86
N ALA A 767 -6.46 5.38 10.68
CA ALA A 767 -5.02 5.57 10.57
C ALA A 767 -4.58 6.72 11.48
N GLU A 768 -3.39 6.60 12.05
CA GLU A 768 -2.75 7.61 12.88
C GLU A 768 -1.38 7.94 12.31
N MET A 769 -1.09 9.21 12.13
CA MET A 769 0.20 9.73 11.69
C MET A 769 0.61 10.87 12.62
N GLU A 770 1.77 10.73 13.29
CA GLU A 770 2.29 11.71 14.25
C GLU A 770 1.30 12.11 15.37
N GLY A 771 0.49 11.16 15.84
CA GLY A 771 -0.51 11.38 16.91
C GLY A 771 -1.85 11.92 16.44
N ASP A 772 -1.98 12.30 15.15
CA ASP A 772 -3.25 12.73 14.55
C ASP A 772 -3.95 11.57 13.86
N LYS A 773 -5.26 11.48 14.03
CA LYS A 773 -6.10 10.38 13.51
C LYS A 773 -6.99 10.80 12.37
N ILE A 774 -7.24 9.85 11.45
CA ILE A 774 -8.25 9.91 10.41
C ILE A 774 -8.97 8.57 10.30
N GLY A 775 -10.24 8.57 9.92
CA GLY A 775 -11.07 7.38 9.85
C GLY A 775 -11.83 7.12 11.15
N GLY A 776 -12.47 5.96 11.26
CA GLY A 776 -13.33 5.61 12.41
C GLY A 776 -14.62 6.42 12.49
N PHE A 777 -15.16 6.55 13.69
CA PHE A 777 -16.42 7.26 13.97
C PHE A 777 -16.20 8.69 14.48
N SER A 778 -14.96 9.06 14.80
CA SER A 778 -14.58 10.37 15.33
C SER A 778 -14.26 11.36 14.21
N GLU A 779 -14.44 12.65 14.50
CA GLU A 779 -13.95 13.69 13.60
C GLU A 779 -12.42 13.60 13.42
N PRO A 780 -11.89 13.80 12.19
CA PRO A 780 -10.46 13.72 11.95
C PRO A 780 -9.71 14.81 12.72
N THR A 781 -8.63 14.44 13.40
CA THR A 781 -7.74 15.40 14.07
C THR A 781 -6.64 15.94 13.15
N MET A 782 -6.36 15.26 12.03
CA MET A 782 -5.39 15.71 11.03
C MET A 782 -5.77 17.06 10.42
N THR A 783 -4.79 17.96 10.33
CA THR A 783 -4.93 19.22 9.57
C THR A 783 -5.13 18.94 8.07
N PRO A 784 -5.68 19.86 7.28
CA PRO A 784 -5.83 19.67 5.84
C PRO A 784 -4.52 19.31 5.13
N GLY A 785 -3.40 19.96 5.47
CA GLY A 785 -2.08 19.60 4.92
C GLY A 785 -1.62 18.18 5.27
N LYS A 786 -1.78 17.78 6.53
CA LYS A 786 -1.47 16.38 6.94
C LYS A 786 -2.39 15.37 6.25
N ARG A 787 -3.65 15.70 6.00
CA ARG A 787 -4.57 14.82 5.25
C ARG A 787 -4.14 14.65 3.80
N ALA A 788 -3.71 15.73 3.14
CA ALA A 788 -3.19 15.67 1.77
C ALA A 788 -1.92 14.82 1.69
N LEU A 789 -0.98 15.01 2.62
CA LEU A 789 0.22 14.17 2.72
C LEU A 789 -0.11 12.69 2.98
N PHE A 790 -1.06 12.44 3.87
CA PHE A 790 -1.52 11.09 4.16
C PHE A 790 -2.15 10.44 2.91
N ALA A 791 -3.02 11.18 2.20
CA ALA A 791 -3.64 10.70 0.95
C ALA A 791 -2.59 10.40 -0.13
N LEU A 792 -1.59 11.26 -0.29
CA LEU A 792 -0.47 11.01 -1.20
C LEU A 792 0.27 9.71 -0.87
N ARG A 793 0.62 9.51 0.40
CA ARG A 793 1.27 8.26 0.85
C ARG A 793 0.40 7.04 0.56
N LEU A 794 -0.90 7.09 0.86
CA LEU A 794 -1.81 5.97 0.58
C LEU A 794 -1.86 5.63 -0.91
N VAL A 795 -2.05 6.62 -1.78
CA VAL A 795 -2.11 6.41 -3.24
C VAL A 795 -0.82 5.80 -3.76
N LEU A 796 0.32 6.23 -3.24
CA LEU A 796 1.63 5.78 -3.69
C LEU A 796 2.01 4.41 -3.14
N ASP A 797 1.57 4.06 -1.93
CA ASP A 797 1.81 2.75 -1.33
C ASP A 797 0.74 1.71 -1.73
N GLU A 798 -0.44 2.13 -2.19
CA GLU A 798 -1.48 1.24 -2.73
C GLU A 798 -0.99 0.54 -4.01
N SER A 799 -0.21 1.22 -4.86
CA SER A 799 0.25 0.64 -6.12
C SER A 799 1.54 -0.17 -5.95
N ASP A 800 1.47 -1.51 -5.96
CA ASP A 800 2.62 -2.41 -6.13
C ASP A 800 3.22 -2.35 -7.53
N ASP A 801 2.48 -1.77 -8.45
CA ASP A 801 2.88 -1.62 -9.83
C ASP A 801 3.97 -0.56 -9.96
N THR A 802 5.06 -0.91 -10.64
CA THR A 802 6.16 0.01 -10.98
C THR A 802 5.88 0.85 -12.24
N TRP A 803 4.60 1.01 -12.61
CA TRP A 803 4.17 1.88 -13.71
C TRP A 803 4.50 3.35 -13.42
N PRO A 804 4.66 4.18 -14.47
CA PRO A 804 4.99 5.59 -14.29
C PRO A 804 4.00 6.33 -13.40
N LEU A 805 4.53 7.21 -12.57
CA LEU A 805 3.77 8.09 -11.69
C LEU A 805 3.80 9.52 -12.24
N LEU A 806 2.64 10.05 -12.55
CA LEU A 806 2.44 11.40 -13.05
C LEU A 806 1.76 12.24 -11.96
N ILE A 807 2.41 13.31 -11.50
CA ILE A 807 1.90 14.16 -10.40
C ILE A 807 1.92 15.61 -10.82
N ASP A 808 0.79 16.30 -10.66
CA ASP A 808 0.69 17.74 -10.92
C ASP A 808 0.60 18.51 -9.60
N GLN A 809 1.65 19.28 -9.31
CA GLN A 809 1.76 20.24 -8.20
C GLN A 809 1.34 19.65 -6.82
N PRO A 810 1.99 18.60 -6.31
CA PRO A 810 1.62 18.01 -5.03
C PRO A 810 1.87 18.93 -3.83
N GLU A 811 2.59 20.04 -4.04
CA GLU A 811 2.95 21.01 -3.01
C GLU A 811 1.89 22.06 -2.72
N ASP A 812 0.84 22.22 -3.54
CA ASP A 812 -0.06 23.37 -3.50
C ASP A 812 -0.71 23.61 -2.13
N ASP A 813 -0.94 22.58 -1.34
CA ASP A 813 -1.57 22.67 -0.03
C ASP A 813 -0.67 22.19 1.13
N LEU A 814 0.62 22.05 0.87
CA LEU A 814 1.59 21.57 1.85
C LEU A 814 2.52 22.72 2.31
N ASP A 815 2.86 22.73 3.59
CA ASP A 815 3.90 23.63 4.08
C ASP A 815 5.30 23.15 3.62
N SER A 816 6.21 24.11 3.47
CA SER A 816 7.57 23.84 2.95
C SER A 816 8.36 22.82 3.78
N ARG A 817 8.08 22.70 5.08
CA ARG A 817 8.73 21.73 5.95
C ARG A 817 8.24 20.32 5.63
N SER A 818 6.92 20.13 5.53
CA SER A 818 6.32 18.84 5.15
C SER A 818 6.78 18.39 3.77
N VAL A 819 6.88 19.32 2.82
CA VAL A 819 7.45 19.02 1.50
C VAL A 819 8.87 18.47 1.63
N TYR A 820 9.74 19.16 2.37
CA TYR A 820 11.16 18.79 2.49
C TYR A 820 11.40 17.53 3.34
N THR A 821 10.69 17.39 4.47
CA THR A 821 10.93 16.27 5.41
C THR A 821 10.23 14.98 5.02
N GLU A 822 9.15 15.07 4.22
CA GLU A 822 8.28 13.91 3.94
C GLU A 822 8.27 13.53 2.46
N ILE A 823 7.96 14.50 1.57
CA ILE A 823 7.78 14.18 0.14
C ILE A 823 9.13 13.98 -0.56
N VAL A 824 10.11 14.81 -0.26
CA VAL A 824 11.44 14.70 -0.89
C VAL A 824 12.09 13.34 -0.64
N PRO A 825 12.18 12.82 0.59
CA PRO A 825 12.72 11.47 0.83
C PRO A 825 11.91 10.37 0.13
N PHE A 826 10.59 10.52 0.11
CA PHE A 826 9.71 9.60 -0.58
C PHE A 826 10.00 9.58 -2.10
N LEU A 827 10.09 10.73 -2.76
CA LEU A 827 10.41 10.80 -4.18
C LEU A 827 11.80 10.24 -4.48
N LYS A 828 12.81 10.50 -3.64
CA LYS A 828 14.17 9.94 -3.75
C LYS A 828 14.18 8.41 -3.69
N GLU A 829 13.32 7.82 -2.87
CA GLU A 829 13.17 6.37 -2.78
C GLU A 829 12.43 5.81 -4.02
N LYS A 830 11.27 6.39 -4.33
CA LYS A 830 10.39 5.86 -5.39
C LYS A 830 10.92 6.05 -6.80
N LYS A 831 11.72 7.10 -7.08
CA LYS A 831 12.35 7.30 -8.39
C LYS A 831 13.34 6.18 -8.76
N LYS A 832 13.86 5.42 -7.78
CA LYS A 832 14.70 4.25 -8.01
C LYS A 832 13.89 3.04 -8.50
N GLU A 833 12.64 2.93 -8.12
CA GLU A 833 11.75 1.81 -8.43
C GLU A 833 10.91 2.06 -9.69
N ARG A 834 10.42 3.29 -9.89
CA ARG A 834 9.53 3.69 -10.98
C ARG A 834 9.91 5.04 -11.57
N GLN A 835 9.47 5.29 -12.79
CA GLN A 835 9.56 6.61 -13.38
C GLN A 835 8.56 7.56 -12.72
N ILE A 836 9.00 8.79 -12.43
CA ILE A 836 8.14 9.86 -11.89
C ILE A 836 8.23 11.07 -12.81
N ILE A 837 7.08 11.57 -13.26
CA ILE A 837 6.97 12.82 -14.01
C ILE A 837 6.17 13.79 -13.15
N LEU A 838 6.83 14.84 -12.68
CA LEU A 838 6.33 15.78 -11.69
C LEU A 838 6.21 17.18 -12.30
N VAL A 839 5.05 17.81 -12.17
CA VAL A 839 4.93 19.27 -12.39
C VAL A 839 5.08 19.95 -11.04
N SER A 840 5.99 20.93 -10.93
CA SER A 840 6.19 21.67 -9.68
C SER A 840 6.75 23.06 -9.91
N HIS A 841 6.49 23.96 -8.96
CA HIS A 841 7.14 25.25 -8.83
C HIS A 841 7.90 25.42 -7.51
N ASN A 842 8.08 24.32 -6.76
CA ASN A 842 8.77 24.28 -5.48
C ASN A 842 10.20 23.76 -5.64
N ALA A 843 11.19 24.60 -5.26
CA ALA A 843 12.60 24.24 -5.34
C ALA A 843 12.94 22.96 -4.53
N ASN A 844 12.29 22.74 -3.40
CA ASN A 844 12.53 21.54 -2.60
C ASN A 844 12.16 20.24 -3.35
N LEU A 845 11.09 20.27 -4.16
CA LEU A 845 10.72 19.10 -4.96
C LEU A 845 11.61 18.91 -6.17
N VAL A 846 11.99 19.98 -6.84
CA VAL A 846 12.78 19.88 -8.07
C VAL A 846 14.26 19.64 -7.77
N ILE A 847 14.85 20.45 -6.93
CA ILE A 847 16.28 20.41 -6.59
C ILE A 847 16.51 19.47 -5.39
N GLY A 848 15.71 19.59 -4.33
CA GLY A 848 15.87 18.78 -3.12
C GLY A 848 15.61 17.30 -3.34
N ALA A 849 14.70 16.91 -4.26
CA ALA A 849 14.51 15.51 -4.65
C ALA A 849 15.51 15.04 -5.72
N ASP A 850 16.48 15.89 -6.09
CA ASP A 850 17.53 15.57 -7.07
C ASP A 850 16.93 15.05 -8.39
N SER A 851 16.17 15.92 -9.10
CA SER A 851 15.59 15.56 -10.40
C SER A 851 16.68 15.29 -11.44
N GLU A 852 16.62 14.14 -12.06
CA GLU A 852 17.54 13.74 -13.12
C GLU A 852 17.32 14.54 -14.41
N GLN A 853 16.04 14.91 -14.65
CA GLN A 853 15.69 15.75 -15.77
C GLN A 853 14.83 16.92 -15.32
N ILE A 854 15.15 18.11 -15.82
CA ILE A 854 14.32 19.30 -15.66
C ILE A 854 13.83 19.72 -17.06
N ILE A 855 12.53 19.90 -17.18
CA ILE A 855 11.83 20.32 -18.39
C ILE A 855 11.30 21.72 -18.14
N VAL A 856 11.92 22.71 -18.77
CA VAL A 856 11.51 24.11 -18.66
C VAL A 856 10.45 24.40 -19.72
N ALA A 857 9.23 24.66 -19.29
CA ALA A 857 8.10 24.95 -20.16
C ALA A 857 7.96 26.46 -20.40
N ASN A 858 7.77 26.86 -21.65
CA ASN A 858 7.46 28.25 -22.05
C ASN A 858 6.25 28.31 -22.98
N ARG A 859 5.40 29.32 -22.77
CA ARG A 859 4.33 29.67 -23.68
C ARG A 859 4.76 30.93 -24.47
N ASN A 860 4.58 30.87 -25.80
CA ASN A 860 4.86 32.02 -26.68
C ASN A 860 4.07 33.26 -26.27
N GLY A 861 4.73 34.39 -26.19
CA GLY A 861 4.15 35.69 -25.87
C GLY A 861 5.08 36.83 -26.28
N ASP A 862 4.61 38.05 -26.21
CA ASP A 862 5.39 39.21 -26.66
C ASP A 862 6.68 39.45 -25.83
N ASP A 863 6.63 39.05 -24.57
CA ASP A 863 7.71 39.13 -23.57
C ASP A 863 8.57 37.86 -23.47
N ARG A 864 8.12 36.75 -24.09
CA ARG A 864 8.75 35.40 -23.98
C ARG A 864 8.50 34.60 -25.24
N LYS A 865 9.27 34.86 -26.28
CA LYS A 865 9.11 34.23 -27.58
C LYS A 865 9.69 32.84 -27.65
N ASN A 866 9.01 31.99 -28.39
CA ASN A 866 9.53 30.70 -28.86
C ASN A 866 10.03 30.89 -30.30
N LYS A 867 11.24 30.47 -30.62
CA LYS A 867 11.92 30.65 -31.89
C LYS A 867 11.11 30.13 -33.09
N ASP A 868 10.46 28.97 -32.91
CA ASP A 868 9.66 28.30 -33.96
C ASP A 868 8.23 28.86 -34.07
N GLY A 869 7.89 29.89 -33.25
CA GLY A 869 6.54 30.43 -33.16
C GLY A 869 5.49 29.47 -32.56
N LYS A 870 5.89 28.33 -32.09
CA LYS A 870 5.00 27.35 -31.45
C LYS A 870 4.40 27.93 -30.20
N GLN A 871 3.14 27.61 -29.91
CA GLN A 871 2.46 28.14 -28.74
C GLN A 871 3.13 27.69 -27.41
N PHE A 872 3.52 26.42 -27.34
CA PHE A 872 4.27 25.85 -26.20
C PHE A 872 5.60 25.29 -26.69
N ASN A 873 6.65 25.49 -25.94
CA ASN A 873 7.96 24.89 -26.21
C ASN A 873 8.61 24.48 -24.90
N TYR A 874 9.52 23.51 -24.96
CA TYR A 874 10.14 22.89 -23.80
C TYR A 874 11.64 22.75 -24.02
N LEU A 875 12.44 23.20 -23.02
CA LEU A 875 13.87 22.93 -22.94
C LEU A 875 14.09 21.81 -21.95
N THR A 876 14.73 20.72 -22.41
CA THR A 876 14.88 19.49 -21.62
C THR A 876 16.35 19.18 -21.37
N GLY A 877 16.70 18.76 -20.17
CA GLY A 877 18.06 18.34 -19.78
C GLY A 877 18.21 18.27 -18.26
N SER A 878 19.44 18.23 -17.78
CA SER A 878 19.77 18.19 -16.35
C SER A 878 20.06 19.56 -15.76
N ILE A 879 20.10 19.65 -14.42
CA ILE A 879 20.56 20.86 -13.69
C ILE A 879 22.02 21.19 -14.00
N GLU A 880 22.77 20.25 -14.53
CA GLU A 880 24.18 20.39 -14.90
C GLU A 880 24.38 21.26 -16.16
N TYR A 881 23.31 21.39 -16.97
CA TYR A 881 23.35 22.25 -18.15
C TYR A 881 23.26 23.73 -17.72
N THR A 882 24.42 24.35 -17.63
CA THR A 882 24.57 25.77 -17.28
C THR A 882 24.99 26.58 -18.51
N LYS A 883 24.39 27.75 -18.66
CA LYS A 883 24.71 28.73 -19.69
C LYS A 883 24.31 30.12 -19.19
N GLU A 884 25.29 31.00 -19.15
CA GLU A 884 25.01 32.40 -18.78
C GLU A 884 23.99 33.03 -19.72
N LYS A 885 23.14 33.92 -19.15
CA LYS A 885 22.06 34.56 -19.87
C LYS A 885 22.59 35.44 -20.99
N VAL A 886 22.23 35.09 -22.22
CA VAL A 886 22.54 35.86 -23.41
C VAL A 886 21.52 36.98 -23.58
N LYS A 887 21.97 38.23 -23.55
CA LYS A 887 21.11 39.38 -23.82
C LYS A 887 20.74 39.38 -25.31
N ASP A 888 19.50 39.76 -25.60
CA ASP A 888 18.97 39.87 -26.97
C ASP A 888 18.82 38.53 -27.71
N CYS A 889 18.65 37.42 -27.00
CA CYS A 889 18.29 36.12 -27.59
C CYS A 889 16.78 36.13 -27.98
N GLU A 890 16.50 35.76 -29.25
CA GLU A 890 15.11 35.70 -29.75
C GLU A 890 14.27 34.62 -29.08
N ASP A 891 14.90 33.52 -28.67
CA ASP A 891 14.23 32.40 -27.99
C ASP A 891 14.47 32.49 -26.48
N THR A 892 13.40 32.55 -25.72
CA THR A 892 13.47 32.63 -24.24
C THR A 892 14.14 31.39 -23.64
N LEU A 893 13.88 30.21 -24.15
CA LEU A 893 14.42 28.95 -23.62
C LEU A 893 15.91 28.81 -23.98
N ASP A 894 16.33 29.27 -25.17
CA ASP A 894 17.73 29.24 -25.61
C ASP A 894 18.60 30.36 -24.98
N ALA A 895 17.98 31.33 -24.31
CA ALA A 895 18.68 32.46 -23.72
C ALA A 895 19.64 32.09 -22.59
N GLN A 896 19.39 31.04 -21.87
CA GLN A 896 20.19 30.59 -20.71
C GLN A 896 20.11 29.07 -20.52
N GLY A 897 20.89 28.55 -19.58
CA GLY A 897 20.89 27.13 -19.25
C GLY A 897 19.70 26.70 -18.34
N ILE A 898 19.53 25.40 -18.16
CA ILE A 898 18.48 24.85 -17.28
C ILE A 898 18.70 25.28 -15.84
N ARG A 899 19.95 25.31 -15.37
CA ARG A 899 20.29 25.78 -14.01
C ARG A 899 19.80 27.20 -13.78
N GLU A 900 20.05 28.08 -14.71
CA GLU A 900 19.68 29.50 -14.63
C GLU A 900 18.18 29.66 -14.73
N HIS A 901 17.51 28.92 -15.63
CA HIS A 901 16.04 28.89 -15.70
C HIS A 901 15.40 28.37 -14.40
N ALA A 902 15.95 27.27 -13.85
CA ALA A 902 15.45 26.72 -12.59
C ALA A 902 15.59 27.73 -11.44
N CYS A 903 16.77 28.36 -11.32
CA CYS A 903 17.00 29.41 -10.32
C CYS A 903 16.02 30.61 -10.50
N GLU A 904 15.77 31.02 -11.73
CA GLU A 904 14.86 32.16 -12.03
C GLU A 904 13.40 31.81 -11.71
N ILE A 905 12.95 30.59 -12.09
CA ILE A 905 11.56 30.15 -11.95
C ILE A 905 11.24 29.76 -10.51
N LEU A 906 12.13 29.02 -9.85
CA LEU A 906 11.85 28.43 -8.52
C LEU A 906 12.21 29.38 -7.38
N ASP A 907 13.29 30.16 -7.53
CA ASP A 907 13.85 30.99 -6.46
C ASP A 907 13.74 32.52 -6.71
N GLY A 908 13.26 32.94 -7.87
CA GLY A 908 13.20 34.36 -8.26
C GLY A 908 14.54 34.89 -8.75
N GLY A 909 15.50 34.01 -9.11
CA GLY A 909 16.79 34.32 -9.62
C GLY A 909 17.90 34.44 -8.56
N LYS A 910 19.15 34.38 -9.00
CA LYS A 910 20.35 34.36 -8.15
C LYS A 910 20.37 35.48 -7.11
N THR A 911 20.05 36.70 -7.50
CA THR A 911 20.04 37.89 -6.60
C THR A 911 19.00 37.75 -5.49
N ALA A 912 17.81 37.17 -5.79
CA ALA A 912 16.77 36.99 -4.79
C ALA A 912 17.20 35.88 -3.79
N PHE A 913 17.81 34.81 -4.30
CA PHE A 913 18.35 33.73 -3.48
C PHE A 913 19.45 34.24 -2.54
N GLU A 914 20.49 34.89 -3.03
CA GLU A 914 21.60 35.47 -2.25
C GLU A 914 21.10 36.49 -1.19
N ASN A 915 20.07 37.28 -1.51
CA ASN A 915 19.49 38.21 -0.55
C ASN A 915 18.74 37.48 0.58
N ARG A 916 18.09 36.37 0.29
CA ARG A 916 17.48 35.53 1.32
C ARG A 916 18.53 34.93 2.24
N GLU A 917 19.58 34.30 1.69
CA GLU A 917 20.71 33.70 2.47
C GLU A 917 21.30 34.74 3.43
N ARG A 918 21.61 35.95 2.93
CA ARG A 918 22.14 37.04 3.75
C ARG A 918 21.18 37.49 4.87
N LYS A 919 19.87 37.51 4.60
CA LYS A 919 18.86 37.87 5.61
C LYS A 919 18.71 36.80 6.69
N TYR A 920 18.89 35.53 6.34
CA TYR A 920 18.89 34.44 7.32
C TYR A 920 20.22 34.35 8.11
N GLY A 921 21.25 35.09 7.72
CA GLY A 921 22.55 35.08 8.37
C GLY A 921 23.41 33.83 8.03
N PHE A 922 23.05 33.11 7.00
CA PHE A 922 23.89 32.02 6.48
C PHE A 922 25.15 32.65 5.86
N LYS A 923 26.34 32.15 6.24
CA LYS A 923 27.59 32.54 5.60
C LYS A 923 27.62 31.91 4.23
N SER A 924 27.64 32.73 3.18
CA SER A 924 28.02 32.32 1.83
C SER A 924 29.50 32.01 1.75
#